data_27eab5c326949957a7f898225cc9ac0b
#
_entry.id   27eab5c326949957a7f898225cc9ac0b
#
_cell.length_a   1.000
_cell.length_b   1.000
_cell.length_c   1.000
_cell.angle_alpha   90.00
_cell.angle_beta   90.00
_cell.angle_gamma   90.00
#
_symmetry.space_group_name_H-M   'P 1'
#
loop_
_entity.id
_entity.type
_entity.pdbx_description
1 polymer ?
#
loop_
_entity_poly.entity_id
_entity_poly.type
_entity_poly.pdbx_seq_one_letter_code
_entity_poly.pdbx_strand_id
1 'polypeptide(L)'
;MNIKNSVLVLLSLVTLKIYAQEIKPVYPGADEKTPSLAQYESWINNTNEGSTEAQTLANLEFFKWLRNEYGMVLDIYLVSAGTIDKGGWYGSMDSDEFKEQFPNGLDSIYKKAKEMGTRLGTWGGPDGFGNTPEEEKKRFDMIVKLCKDYEFRLLKLDAVVGQLREEKQDAFIRMMTECRKYSPDLLFLNHRLNLNEEAKKHATTFLWGGVETYIDVHMPNWKITAPHHRASAISRDIVPELKRLTEDHGVCISSCLDYWEDDLILQAFNRGLILSPQIYGNPWFLRDDEYPKLARIYNLARKYGPILVNGLVLPEEKYGEKAVSRGSSDTRMITLRNLSWNPTEIKITVGEEVGITENIRFEVRLLHPVERILGSFKKGETVNIPVESFRSALVLICPQKQGGIGISGSDFEVVQDVPGKPVKIVLEGLPGTKNNIKLETGGRKFSEAELDGKKVNSLIKGKSLNIEFPGEPLKELYHRKIADLSPCEIPADAGALYEATIFSADNNALEIRSLKRSGETNIPEVKAARVAFLEQPLFTDRGLWVRFLFDGKSETSFYVSRRHRNSPLINGGSLRLDFRKAVAMDELIIEVGSEYALQPWKSGEAVILEVSEDLDNWQRITILANKTMKIKLDPEKPIRYVRFRGTPDKIVEVTGYLNGKPLDRSEWRGSNLFSAFDRIKPVKAWSAATTINEIHTGSYLAVALEGEHGIEGAYAAIRVDGKPVGASDRSPSYPVNPWEYPVVAVNSHYTYYIPLTKDMEGKEIEIIVLGMKGGETKFIPTAYLTCYPAPFKKMELVLK
;
A
#
# COMPACT_ATOMS: atom_id res chain seq x y z
N MET A 1 58.77 29.56 26.06
CA MET A 1 57.40 29.47 25.55
C MET A 1 57.48 29.27 24.05
N ASN A 2 57.11 28.09 23.58
CA ASN A 2 57.46 27.59 22.25
C ASN A 2 56.50 28.11 21.18
N ILE A 3 57.04 28.90 20.26
CA ILE A 3 56.34 29.46 19.11
C ILE A 3 55.70 28.38 18.20
N LYS A 4 56.08 27.12 18.32
CA LYS A 4 55.49 26.00 17.57
C LYS A 4 54.07 25.63 17.94
N ASN A 5 53.65 25.91 19.16
CA ASN A 5 52.28 25.53 19.63
C ASN A 5 51.23 26.58 19.24
N SER A 6 51.65 27.84 18.93
CA SER A 6 50.71 28.89 18.56
C SER A 6 50.35 28.80 17.06
N VAL A 7 51.22 28.20 16.23
CA VAL A 7 50.94 28.01 14.78
C VAL A 7 50.02 26.81 14.58
N LEU A 8 50.08 25.78 15.39
CA LEU A 8 49.17 24.61 15.29
C LEU A 8 47.74 24.94 15.71
N VAL A 9 47.56 25.82 16.70
CA VAL A 9 46.23 26.25 17.11
C VAL A 9 45.58 27.20 16.09
N LEU A 10 46.34 28.03 15.43
CA LEU A 10 45.83 28.88 14.34
C LEU A 10 45.54 28.09 13.08
N LEU A 11 46.26 27.04 12.73
CA LEU A 11 45.94 26.17 11.58
C LEU A 11 44.70 25.29 11.87
N SER A 12 44.48 24.85 13.12
CA SER A 12 43.27 24.10 13.50
C SER A 12 42.01 24.98 13.51
N LEU A 13 42.13 26.27 13.86
CA LEU A 13 41.03 27.23 13.79
C LEU A 13 40.68 27.68 12.34
N VAL A 14 41.67 27.67 11.45
CA VAL A 14 41.48 28.00 10.04
C VAL A 14 40.89 26.80 9.27
N THR A 15 41.27 25.57 9.65
CA THR A 15 40.68 24.37 9.03
C THR A 15 39.25 24.13 9.50
N LEU A 16 38.88 24.51 10.71
CA LEU A 16 37.48 24.43 11.21
C LEU A 16 36.55 25.50 10.59
N LYS A 17 37.09 26.61 10.07
CA LYS A 17 36.31 27.63 9.36
C LYS A 17 36.09 27.32 7.87
N ILE A 18 36.83 26.39 7.30
CA ILE A 18 36.67 26.02 5.88
C ILE A 18 35.56 24.97 5.68
N TYR A 19 35.12 24.27 6.75
CA TYR A 19 34.04 23.30 6.66
C TYR A 19 32.63 23.86 6.94
N ALA A 20 32.51 25.15 7.20
CA ALA A 20 31.24 25.84 7.33
C ALA A 20 30.92 26.74 6.12
N GLN A 21 31.24 26.31 4.93
CA GLN A 21 30.60 26.86 3.74
C GLN A 21 29.19 26.31 3.70
N GLU A 22 28.19 27.17 3.98
CA GLU A 22 26.81 26.89 3.65
C GLU A 22 26.77 26.34 2.24
N ILE A 23 26.49 25.05 2.11
CA ILE A 23 26.22 24.43 0.81
C ILE A 23 24.88 25.03 0.39
N LYS A 24 24.93 26.09 -0.39
CA LYS A 24 23.72 26.64 -1.02
C LYS A 24 23.11 25.53 -1.83
N PRO A 25 21.80 25.25 -1.67
CA PRO A 25 21.14 24.25 -2.47
C PRO A 25 21.37 24.59 -3.96
N VAL A 26 21.88 23.64 -4.70
CA VAL A 26 22.19 23.80 -6.12
C VAL A 26 20.91 23.81 -6.95
N TYR A 27 19.80 23.24 -6.38
CA TYR A 27 18.61 22.94 -7.13
C TYR A 27 17.44 23.86 -6.75
N PRO A 28 16.74 24.44 -7.75
CA PRO A 28 15.60 25.32 -7.49
C PRO A 28 14.47 24.59 -6.70
N GLY A 29 13.93 25.26 -5.69
CA GLY A 29 12.80 24.75 -4.90
C GLY A 29 13.11 23.61 -3.91
N ALA A 30 14.41 23.33 -3.67
CA ALA A 30 14.86 22.26 -2.78
C ALA A 30 15.93 22.77 -1.81
N ASP A 31 15.54 23.57 -0.85
CA ASP A 31 16.39 23.98 0.27
C ASP A 31 15.90 23.39 1.60
N GLU A 32 16.71 23.57 2.64
CA GLU A 32 16.43 23.05 3.99
C GLU A 32 15.15 23.64 4.60
N LYS A 33 14.68 24.77 4.08
CA LYS A 33 13.50 25.48 4.59
C LYS A 33 12.26 25.30 3.70
N THR A 34 12.39 24.67 2.54
CA THR A 34 11.29 24.46 1.61
C THR A 34 10.18 23.62 2.26
N PRO A 35 8.97 24.13 2.42
CA PRO A 35 7.86 23.35 2.97
C PRO A 35 7.54 22.15 2.10
N SER A 36 7.10 21.06 2.74
CA SER A 36 6.63 19.88 2.02
C SER A 36 5.33 20.19 1.28
N LEU A 37 5.18 19.60 0.09
CA LEU A 37 4.01 19.71 -0.77
C LEU A 37 3.31 18.35 -0.85
N ALA A 38 2.04 18.31 -0.51
CA ALA A 38 1.21 17.12 -0.57
C ALA A 38 0.95 16.74 -2.04
N GLN A 39 1.27 15.50 -2.41
CA GLN A 39 1.16 15.02 -3.78
C GLN A 39 0.33 13.75 -3.89
N TYR A 40 -0.37 13.64 -5.03
CA TYR A 40 -0.91 12.40 -5.58
C TYR A 40 -0.33 12.15 -6.96
N GLU A 41 0.01 10.90 -7.25
CA GLU A 41 0.42 10.45 -8.57
C GLU A 41 -0.50 9.33 -9.06
N SER A 42 -0.98 9.45 -10.30
CA SER A 42 -1.93 8.49 -10.88
C SER A 42 -1.29 7.17 -11.33
N TRP A 43 -0.02 6.95 -11.02
CA TRP A 43 0.63 5.68 -11.32
C TRP A 43 0.04 4.53 -10.51
N ILE A 44 -0.39 3.49 -11.21
CA ILE A 44 -1.18 2.42 -10.63
C ILE A 44 -0.51 1.10 -10.95
N ASN A 45 0.04 0.44 -9.93
CA ASN A 45 0.45 -0.98 -9.99
C ASN A 45 1.01 -1.43 -11.35
N ASN A 46 2.02 -0.76 -11.88
CA ASN A 46 2.63 -1.10 -13.17
C ASN A 46 1.69 -1.04 -14.37
N THR A 47 0.63 -0.30 -14.30
CA THR A 47 -0.22 -0.17 -15.49
C THR A 47 0.42 0.67 -16.57
N ASN A 48 1.33 1.58 -16.27
CA ASN A 48 2.04 2.47 -17.22
C ASN A 48 1.16 3.05 -18.35
N GLU A 49 -0.14 3.05 -18.14
CA GLU A 49 -1.13 3.35 -19.17
C GLU A 49 -1.64 4.78 -19.10
N GLY A 50 -1.21 5.50 -18.08
CA GLY A 50 -1.70 6.83 -17.79
C GLY A 50 -3.16 6.86 -17.40
N SER A 51 -3.64 8.07 -17.09
CA SER A 51 -5.04 8.29 -16.77
C SER A 51 -5.80 8.75 -18.02
N THR A 52 -7.09 8.46 -18.08
CA THR A 52 -8.00 9.09 -19.04
C THR A 52 -8.50 10.44 -18.48
N GLU A 53 -9.04 11.30 -19.35
CA GLU A 53 -9.68 12.55 -18.93
C GLU A 53 -10.81 12.29 -17.92
N ALA A 54 -11.66 11.30 -18.20
CA ALA A 54 -12.79 10.93 -17.34
C ALA A 54 -12.30 10.51 -15.94
N GLN A 55 -11.28 9.66 -15.88
CA GLN A 55 -10.72 9.24 -14.61
C GLN A 55 -10.07 10.40 -13.86
N THR A 56 -9.29 11.23 -14.55
CA THR A 56 -8.62 12.38 -13.93
C THR A 56 -9.63 13.35 -13.33
N LEU A 57 -10.71 13.62 -14.05
CA LEU A 57 -11.80 14.48 -13.55
C LEU A 57 -12.52 13.86 -12.34
N ALA A 58 -12.79 12.55 -12.37
CA ALA A 58 -13.40 11.85 -11.25
C ALA A 58 -12.47 11.84 -10.02
N ASN A 59 -11.17 11.66 -10.22
CA ASN A 59 -10.18 11.71 -9.14
C ASN A 59 -10.08 13.11 -8.53
N LEU A 60 -10.12 14.16 -9.34
CA LEU A 60 -10.12 15.54 -8.82
C LEU A 60 -11.39 15.83 -7.99
N GLU A 61 -12.56 15.31 -8.39
CA GLU A 61 -13.77 15.42 -7.56
C GLU A 61 -13.63 14.65 -6.24
N PHE A 62 -13.02 13.46 -6.27
CA PHE A 62 -12.70 12.72 -5.04
C PHE A 62 -11.80 13.52 -4.10
N PHE A 63 -10.72 14.14 -4.57
CA PHE A 63 -9.86 14.98 -3.74
C PHE A 63 -10.56 16.26 -3.28
N LYS A 64 -11.44 16.84 -4.10
CA LYS A 64 -12.27 17.97 -3.72
C LYS A 64 -13.24 17.59 -2.59
N TRP A 65 -13.84 16.41 -2.65
CA TRP A 65 -14.66 15.87 -1.57
C TRP A 65 -13.83 15.70 -0.29
N LEU A 66 -12.65 15.09 -0.33
CA LEU A 66 -11.75 14.97 0.82
C LEU A 66 -11.40 16.34 1.44
N ARG A 67 -11.17 17.33 0.60
CA ARG A 67 -10.93 18.70 1.06
C ARG A 67 -12.16 19.28 1.75
N ASN A 68 -13.31 19.16 1.15
CA ASN A 68 -14.55 19.72 1.68
C ASN A 68 -15.01 19.00 2.95
N GLU A 69 -14.85 17.68 3.00
CA GLU A 69 -15.32 16.88 4.12
C GLU A 69 -14.35 16.86 5.29
N TYR A 70 -13.05 16.72 5.02
CA TYR A 70 -12.04 16.50 6.04
C TYR A 70 -10.93 17.57 6.06
N GLY A 71 -10.99 18.59 5.20
CA GLY A 71 -9.98 19.64 5.13
C GLY A 71 -8.66 19.22 4.48
N MET A 72 -8.61 18.07 3.82
CA MET A 72 -7.40 17.58 3.16
C MET A 72 -7.05 18.41 1.93
N VAL A 73 -5.89 19.06 1.93
CA VAL A 73 -5.42 19.87 0.80
C VAL A 73 -4.36 19.08 0.03
N LEU A 74 -4.58 18.94 -1.28
CA LEU A 74 -3.63 18.40 -2.24
C LEU A 74 -2.96 19.55 -2.99
N ASP A 75 -1.62 19.63 -2.95
CA ASP A 75 -0.87 20.68 -3.64
C ASP A 75 -0.60 20.32 -5.10
N ILE A 76 -0.28 19.06 -5.37
CA ILE A 76 0.08 18.59 -6.71
C ILE A 76 -0.70 17.34 -7.07
N TYR A 77 -1.32 17.35 -8.24
CA TYR A 77 -1.87 16.18 -8.92
C TYR A 77 -0.98 15.85 -10.12
N LEU A 78 -0.24 14.75 -10.06
CA LEU A 78 0.63 14.31 -11.14
C LEU A 78 -0.07 13.28 -12.00
N VAL A 79 -0.21 13.59 -13.30
CA VAL A 79 -0.67 12.64 -14.32
C VAL A 79 0.53 11.83 -14.78
N SER A 80 0.49 10.53 -14.54
CA SER A 80 1.66 9.66 -14.67
C SER A 80 1.90 9.14 -16.08
N ALA A 81 2.82 8.18 -16.19
CA ALA A 81 3.25 7.54 -17.44
C ALA A 81 2.05 7.04 -18.27
N GLY A 82 2.20 7.09 -19.59
CA GLY A 82 1.17 6.66 -20.54
C GLY A 82 0.22 7.79 -20.96
N THR A 83 0.33 8.98 -20.37
CA THR A 83 -0.48 10.14 -20.75
C THR A 83 0.13 10.87 -21.94
N ILE A 84 1.37 11.33 -21.81
CA ILE A 84 2.11 11.97 -22.90
C ILE A 84 3.14 11.00 -23.47
N ASP A 85 4.04 10.54 -22.61
CA ASP A 85 5.07 9.57 -22.95
C ASP A 85 4.73 8.19 -22.35
N LYS A 86 5.07 7.11 -23.06
CA LYS A 86 4.99 5.73 -22.58
C LYS A 86 6.35 5.15 -22.29
N GLY A 87 6.40 4.13 -21.41
CA GLY A 87 7.62 3.37 -21.21
C GLY A 87 8.12 2.74 -22.51
N GLY A 88 9.18 3.32 -23.07
CA GLY A 88 9.81 2.87 -24.30
C GLY A 88 9.64 3.77 -25.53
N TRP A 89 8.85 4.85 -25.44
CA TRP A 89 8.75 5.83 -26.52
C TRP A 89 8.29 7.23 -26.06
N TYR A 90 8.63 8.24 -26.85
CA TYR A 90 8.18 9.61 -26.65
C TYR A 90 6.90 9.87 -27.43
N GLY A 91 5.92 10.47 -26.77
CA GLY A 91 4.62 10.81 -27.34
C GLY A 91 4.46 12.32 -27.59
N SER A 92 3.22 12.67 -27.89
CA SER A 92 2.80 14.05 -28.13
C SER A 92 1.35 14.23 -27.73
N MET A 93 1.00 15.43 -27.28
CA MET A 93 -0.40 15.82 -27.05
C MET A 93 -1.23 15.89 -28.36
N ASP A 94 -0.56 15.87 -29.52
CA ASP A 94 -1.22 15.81 -30.83
C ASP A 94 -1.44 14.37 -31.34
N SER A 95 -0.94 13.35 -30.63
CA SER A 95 -1.10 11.95 -31.00
C SER A 95 -2.57 11.51 -30.91
N ASP A 96 -2.94 10.56 -31.75
CA ASP A 96 -4.30 9.99 -31.75
C ASP A 96 -4.62 9.37 -30.39
N GLU A 97 -3.64 8.70 -29.78
CA GLU A 97 -3.80 8.09 -28.48
C GLU A 97 -4.06 9.12 -27.37
N PHE A 98 -3.33 10.24 -27.33
CA PHE A 98 -3.61 11.31 -26.36
C PHE A 98 -5.02 11.86 -26.58
N LYS A 99 -5.44 12.08 -27.82
CA LYS A 99 -6.78 12.59 -28.16
C LYS A 99 -7.89 11.59 -27.82
N GLU A 100 -7.60 10.31 -27.89
CA GLU A 100 -8.54 9.26 -27.42
C GLU A 100 -8.67 9.27 -25.91
N GLN A 101 -7.56 9.35 -25.18
CA GLN A 101 -7.55 9.39 -23.71
C GLN A 101 -8.06 10.71 -23.14
N PHE A 102 -7.75 11.83 -23.79
CA PHE A 102 -8.06 13.20 -23.38
C PHE A 102 -8.75 13.96 -24.54
N PRO A 103 -9.99 13.58 -24.89
CA PRO A 103 -10.67 14.15 -26.07
C PRO A 103 -10.87 15.66 -26.03
N ASN A 104 -10.93 16.24 -24.83
CA ASN A 104 -11.04 17.69 -24.63
C ASN A 104 -9.73 18.32 -24.13
N GLY A 105 -8.60 17.58 -24.21
CA GLY A 105 -7.31 18.05 -23.73
C GLY A 105 -7.23 18.21 -22.21
N LEU A 106 -6.48 19.22 -21.75
CA LEU A 106 -6.24 19.44 -20.33
C LEU A 106 -7.04 20.61 -19.72
N ASP A 107 -7.82 21.34 -20.50
CA ASP A 107 -8.48 22.58 -20.08
C ASP A 107 -9.44 22.38 -18.90
N SER A 108 -10.30 21.37 -18.99
CA SER A 108 -11.26 21.02 -17.94
C SER A 108 -10.56 20.54 -16.68
N ILE A 109 -9.50 19.76 -16.83
CA ILE A 109 -8.67 19.24 -15.75
C ILE A 109 -7.96 20.39 -15.02
N TYR A 110 -7.29 21.26 -15.78
CA TYR A 110 -6.64 22.45 -15.22
C TYR A 110 -7.59 23.36 -14.45
N LYS A 111 -8.75 23.67 -15.05
CA LYS A 111 -9.76 24.50 -14.41
C LYS A 111 -10.20 23.89 -13.07
N LYS A 112 -10.52 22.59 -13.06
CA LYS A 112 -10.95 21.89 -11.85
C LYS A 112 -9.85 21.84 -10.78
N ALA A 113 -8.62 21.53 -11.16
CA ALA A 113 -7.48 21.52 -10.25
C ALA A 113 -7.25 22.92 -9.63
N LYS A 114 -7.29 23.96 -10.47
CA LYS A 114 -7.12 25.35 -10.04
C LYS A 114 -8.20 25.80 -9.06
N GLU A 115 -9.46 25.42 -9.26
CA GLU A 115 -10.58 25.67 -8.33
C GLU A 115 -10.32 25.09 -6.94
N MET A 116 -9.58 24.01 -6.87
CA MET A 116 -9.19 23.36 -5.63
C MET A 116 -7.90 23.93 -5.02
N GLY A 117 -7.20 24.84 -5.71
CA GLY A 117 -5.86 25.26 -5.33
C GLY A 117 -4.79 24.19 -5.53
N THR A 118 -5.07 23.18 -6.33
CA THR A 118 -4.17 22.10 -6.71
C THR A 118 -3.53 22.43 -8.05
N ARG A 119 -2.24 22.19 -8.19
CA ARG A 119 -1.52 22.37 -9.45
C ARG A 119 -1.21 21.01 -10.09
N LEU A 120 -1.05 21.02 -11.39
CA LEU A 120 -0.78 19.80 -12.16
C LEU A 120 0.72 19.48 -12.21
N GLY A 121 1.02 18.22 -12.36
CA GLY A 121 2.33 17.69 -12.73
C GLY A 121 2.18 16.63 -13.81
N THR A 122 3.28 16.28 -14.47
CA THR A 122 3.32 15.17 -15.42
C THR A 122 4.60 14.37 -15.33
N TRP A 123 4.49 13.12 -15.73
CA TRP A 123 5.61 12.25 -16.01
C TRP A 123 5.97 12.33 -17.50
N GLY A 124 7.24 12.18 -17.82
CA GLY A 124 7.72 12.11 -19.19
C GLY A 124 9.19 11.72 -19.27
N GLY A 125 9.67 11.55 -20.48
CA GLY A 125 11.10 11.30 -20.74
C GLY A 125 11.90 12.60 -20.88
N PRO A 126 13.21 12.54 -20.71
CA PRO A 126 14.08 13.71 -20.75
C PRO A 126 14.40 14.23 -22.15
N ASP A 127 14.35 13.37 -23.15
CA ASP A 127 14.61 13.65 -24.56
C ASP A 127 13.28 13.81 -25.33
N GLY A 128 13.17 13.23 -26.47
CA GLY A 128 12.01 13.41 -27.36
C GLY A 128 12.19 14.57 -28.32
N PHE A 129 13.38 15.20 -28.32
CA PHE A 129 13.71 16.33 -29.22
C PHE A 129 13.86 15.93 -30.70
N GLY A 130 13.80 14.64 -31.00
CA GLY A 130 13.96 14.16 -32.39
C GLY A 130 15.32 14.45 -32.96
N ASN A 131 15.43 14.34 -34.31
CA ASN A 131 16.69 14.53 -35.03
C ASN A 131 16.68 15.79 -35.90
N THR A 132 15.53 16.42 -36.08
CA THR A 132 15.39 17.65 -36.85
C THR A 132 15.04 18.86 -35.97
N PRO A 133 15.30 20.09 -36.45
CA PRO A 133 14.90 21.30 -35.74
C PRO A 133 13.39 21.39 -35.49
N GLU A 134 12.58 20.87 -36.41
CA GLU A 134 11.13 20.85 -36.32
C GLU A 134 10.64 19.89 -35.21
N GLU A 135 11.26 18.72 -35.09
CA GLU A 135 10.97 17.76 -34.02
C GLU A 135 11.39 18.33 -32.68
N GLU A 136 12.60 18.92 -32.60
CA GLU A 136 13.07 19.58 -31.39
C GLU A 136 12.08 20.67 -30.94
N LYS A 137 11.64 21.50 -31.89
CA LYS A 137 10.69 22.56 -31.61
C LYS A 137 9.35 22.02 -31.12
N LYS A 138 8.84 20.92 -31.68
CA LYS A 138 7.58 20.29 -31.23
C LYS A 138 7.69 19.85 -29.77
N ARG A 139 8.77 19.18 -29.40
CA ARG A 139 9.00 18.75 -28.01
C ARG A 139 9.11 19.94 -27.07
N PHE A 140 9.90 20.92 -27.45
CA PHE A 140 10.07 22.18 -26.71
C PHE A 140 8.74 22.87 -26.48
N ASP A 141 7.98 23.14 -27.55
CA ASP A 141 6.70 23.83 -27.48
C ASP A 141 5.67 23.08 -26.60
N MET A 142 5.62 21.73 -26.70
CA MET A 142 4.72 20.89 -25.92
C MET A 142 5.01 20.99 -24.42
N ILE A 143 6.25 20.85 -24.00
CA ILE A 143 6.59 20.88 -22.56
C ILE A 143 6.45 22.31 -22.01
N VAL A 144 6.86 23.32 -22.76
CA VAL A 144 6.67 24.74 -22.38
C VAL A 144 5.17 25.08 -22.26
N LYS A 145 4.33 24.55 -23.15
CA LYS A 145 2.87 24.73 -23.10
C LYS A 145 2.27 24.25 -21.78
N LEU A 146 2.75 23.16 -21.21
CA LEU A 146 2.27 22.67 -19.91
C LEU A 146 2.48 23.70 -18.80
N CYS A 147 3.59 24.39 -18.82
CA CYS A 147 3.88 25.46 -17.85
C CYS A 147 3.14 26.77 -18.19
N LYS A 148 3.09 27.14 -19.48
CA LYS A 148 2.53 28.39 -19.94
C LYS A 148 1.00 28.45 -19.82
N ASP A 149 0.33 27.41 -20.28
CA ASP A 149 -1.14 27.40 -20.39
C ASP A 149 -1.81 26.77 -19.16
N TYR A 150 -1.10 25.82 -18.48
CA TYR A 150 -1.66 25.05 -17.37
C TYR A 150 -0.89 25.18 -16.04
N GLU A 151 0.09 26.08 -15.96
CA GLU A 151 0.83 26.40 -14.71
C GLU A 151 1.38 25.15 -14.01
N PHE A 152 1.90 24.17 -14.75
CA PHE A 152 2.39 22.93 -14.15
C PHE A 152 3.42 23.18 -13.07
N ARG A 153 3.31 22.47 -11.96
CA ARG A 153 4.16 22.57 -10.77
C ARG A 153 5.27 21.54 -10.75
N LEU A 154 5.09 20.41 -11.41
CA LEU A 154 6.03 19.29 -11.36
C LEU A 154 6.22 18.65 -12.73
N LEU A 155 7.47 18.44 -13.08
CA LEU A 155 7.88 17.54 -14.16
C LEU A 155 8.71 16.41 -13.55
N LYS A 156 8.21 15.17 -13.63
CA LYS A 156 8.96 13.96 -13.30
C LYS A 156 9.51 13.40 -14.61
N LEU A 157 10.80 13.59 -14.87
CA LEU A 157 11.44 13.08 -16.08
C LEU A 157 12.25 11.82 -15.76
N ASP A 158 11.96 10.76 -16.47
CA ASP A 158 12.41 9.39 -16.18
C ASP A 158 13.20 8.80 -17.35
N ALA A 159 14.37 8.27 -17.04
CA ALA A 159 15.22 7.59 -18.00
C ALA A 159 14.70 6.24 -18.50
N VAL A 160 13.53 5.77 -18.02
CA VAL A 160 12.95 4.51 -18.51
C VAL A 160 12.61 4.56 -20.01
N VAL A 161 12.34 5.74 -20.55
CA VAL A 161 12.15 5.97 -22.01
C VAL A 161 13.44 6.30 -22.74
N GLY A 162 14.58 6.29 -22.06
CA GLY A 162 15.90 6.61 -22.58
C GLY A 162 16.54 7.81 -21.90
N GLN A 163 17.84 7.91 -22.03
CA GLN A 163 18.63 9.02 -21.49
C GLN A 163 18.51 10.27 -22.38
N LEU A 164 18.80 11.43 -21.82
CA LEU A 164 18.98 12.65 -22.59
C LEU A 164 20.27 12.53 -23.41
N ARG A 165 20.16 12.68 -24.74
CA ARG A 165 21.33 12.65 -25.62
C ARG A 165 22.25 13.85 -25.37
N GLU A 166 23.56 13.66 -25.53
CA GLU A 166 24.55 14.68 -25.25
C GLU A 166 24.33 15.93 -26.12
N GLU A 167 24.04 15.76 -27.40
CA GLU A 167 23.74 16.85 -28.32
C GLU A 167 22.41 17.56 -28.06
N LYS A 168 21.60 17.07 -27.12
CA LYS A 168 20.29 17.66 -26.74
C LYS A 168 20.30 18.33 -25.37
N GLN A 169 21.41 18.31 -24.66
CA GLN A 169 21.57 18.98 -23.36
C GLN A 169 21.23 20.49 -23.45
N ASP A 170 21.70 21.18 -24.47
CA ASP A 170 21.39 22.61 -24.66
C ASP A 170 19.89 22.84 -24.96
N ALA A 171 19.27 21.98 -25.76
CA ALA A 171 17.82 22.06 -26.03
C ALA A 171 17.00 21.85 -24.73
N PHE A 172 17.40 20.92 -23.91
CA PHE A 172 16.81 20.68 -22.59
C PHE A 172 16.96 21.90 -21.68
N ILE A 173 18.16 22.49 -21.60
CA ILE A 173 18.43 23.70 -20.80
C ILE A 173 17.53 24.86 -21.23
N ARG A 174 17.45 25.12 -22.56
CA ARG A 174 16.56 26.14 -23.11
C ARG A 174 15.10 25.90 -22.74
N MET A 175 14.64 24.65 -22.88
CA MET A 175 13.26 24.24 -22.53
C MET A 175 12.96 24.50 -21.06
N MET A 176 13.82 24.05 -20.15
CA MET A 176 13.62 24.24 -18.71
C MET A 176 13.68 25.71 -18.30
N THR A 177 14.57 26.50 -18.94
CA THR A 177 14.65 27.94 -18.73
C THR A 177 13.36 28.63 -19.16
N GLU A 178 12.79 28.24 -20.28
CA GLU A 178 11.53 28.82 -20.77
C GLU A 178 10.35 28.40 -19.88
N CYS A 179 10.26 27.12 -19.46
CA CYS A 179 9.24 26.63 -18.53
C CYS A 179 9.19 27.49 -17.26
N ARG A 180 10.36 27.84 -16.69
CA ARG A 180 10.44 28.59 -15.43
C ARG A 180 10.03 30.08 -15.58
N LYS A 181 9.92 30.65 -16.79
CA LYS A 181 9.30 31.95 -16.97
C LYS A 181 7.81 31.95 -16.63
N TYR A 182 7.13 30.82 -16.87
CA TYR A 182 5.69 30.65 -16.64
C TYR A 182 5.39 29.96 -15.31
N SER A 183 6.26 29.06 -14.89
CA SER A 183 6.20 28.37 -13.60
C SER A 183 7.53 28.55 -12.85
N PRO A 184 7.76 29.69 -12.18
CA PRO A 184 9.04 29.98 -11.52
C PRO A 184 9.38 29.01 -10.41
N ASP A 185 8.39 28.42 -9.80
CA ASP A 185 8.45 27.46 -8.72
C ASP A 185 8.34 26.00 -9.19
N LEU A 186 8.55 25.74 -10.47
CA LEU A 186 8.52 24.42 -11.08
C LEU A 186 9.52 23.49 -10.41
N LEU A 187 9.02 22.36 -9.92
CA LEU A 187 9.83 21.24 -9.45
C LEU A 187 10.20 20.34 -10.63
N PHE A 188 11.44 19.98 -10.70
CA PHE A 188 11.93 19.00 -11.67
C PHE A 188 12.53 17.81 -10.93
N LEU A 189 11.82 16.69 -10.96
CA LEU A 189 12.28 15.45 -10.41
C LEU A 189 13.10 14.69 -11.45
N ASN A 190 14.40 14.58 -11.20
CA ASN A 190 15.33 13.84 -12.04
C ASN A 190 15.30 12.36 -11.65
N HIS A 191 14.66 11.55 -12.47
CA HIS A 191 14.55 10.11 -12.23
C HIS A 191 15.58 9.37 -13.10
N ARG A 192 16.81 9.24 -12.60
CA ARG A 192 17.92 8.49 -13.21
C ARG A 192 18.51 9.09 -14.50
N LEU A 193 18.43 10.39 -14.69
CA LEU A 193 18.96 11.02 -15.90
C LEU A 193 20.46 11.30 -15.82
N ASN A 194 21.12 11.19 -16.98
CA ASN A 194 22.53 11.57 -17.21
C ASN A 194 22.66 13.03 -17.61
N LEU A 195 22.25 13.95 -16.78
CA LEU A 195 22.38 15.38 -17.07
C LEU A 195 23.83 15.85 -16.90
N ASN A 196 24.28 16.73 -17.80
CA ASN A 196 25.56 17.44 -17.60
C ASN A 196 25.46 18.50 -16.50
N GLU A 197 26.58 19.11 -16.11
CA GLU A 197 26.62 20.03 -14.96
C GLU A 197 25.72 21.26 -15.13
N GLU A 198 25.54 21.76 -16.36
CA GLU A 198 24.64 22.90 -16.62
C GLU A 198 23.17 22.46 -16.56
N ALA A 199 22.82 21.32 -17.15
CA ALA A 199 21.46 20.78 -17.12
C ALA A 199 21.03 20.39 -15.69
N LYS A 200 21.94 19.86 -14.86
CA LYS A 200 21.70 19.57 -13.43
C LYS A 200 21.22 20.80 -12.65
N LYS A 201 21.64 22.00 -13.02
CA LYS A 201 21.19 23.25 -12.35
C LYS A 201 19.69 23.49 -12.45
N HIS A 202 19.03 22.83 -13.38
CA HIS A 202 17.58 22.90 -13.54
C HIS A 202 16.83 21.85 -12.72
N ALA A 203 17.50 20.78 -12.25
CA ALA A 203 16.88 19.73 -11.45
C ALA A 203 16.61 20.22 -10.02
N THR A 204 15.44 19.88 -9.49
CA THR A 204 15.12 20.12 -8.09
C THR A 204 15.71 19.02 -7.21
N THR A 205 15.79 17.81 -7.75
CA THR A 205 16.34 16.67 -7.02
C THR A 205 16.85 15.58 -7.95
N PHE A 206 17.54 14.64 -7.32
CA PHE A 206 17.98 13.39 -7.95
C PHE A 206 17.47 12.20 -7.15
N LEU A 207 17.24 11.09 -7.81
CA LEU A 207 16.94 9.84 -7.14
C LEU A 207 18.16 9.41 -6.31
N TRP A 208 17.98 9.33 -5.01
CA TRP A 208 19.04 9.06 -4.06
C TRP A 208 19.68 7.69 -4.30
N GLY A 209 21.00 7.65 -4.51
CA GLY A 209 21.74 6.41 -4.74
C GLY A 209 21.29 5.59 -5.94
N GLY A 210 20.42 6.14 -6.80
CA GLY A 210 19.85 5.43 -7.93
C GLY A 210 18.82 4.34 -7.55
N VAL A 211 18.40 4.30 -6.29
CA VAL A 211 17.45 3.30 -5.78
C VAL A 211 16.10 3.94 -5.53
N GLU A 212 15.07 3.37 -6.11
CA GLU A 212 13.70 3.73 -5.83
C GLU A 212 13.31 3.28 -4.42
N THR A 213 12.70 4.16 -3.65
CA THR A 213 12.42 3.94 -2.23
C THR A 213 10.94 4.06 -1.89
N TYR A 214 10.08 4.14 -2.89
CA TYR A 214 8.64 4.06 -2.68
C TYR A 214 8.20 2.63 -2.39
N ILE A 215 7.12 2.50 -1.63
CA ILE A 215 6.55 1.21 -1.34
C ILE A 215 5.76 0.72 -2.53
N ASP A 216 6.36 -0.19 -3.17
CA ASP A 216 5.82 -1.30 -3.86
C ASP A 216 4.77 -1.05 -4.91
N VAL A 217 5.17 -0.27 -5.87
CA VAL A 217 4.43 -0.15 -7.11
C VAL A 217 4.64 -1.36 -8.02
N HIS A 218 5.81 -1.99 -7.94
CA HIS A 218 6.20 -3.06 -8.85
C HIS A 218 5.98 -4.47 -8.33
N MET A 219 5.97 -4.66 -7.01
CA MET A 219 5.95 -5.99 -6.42
C MET A 219 5.12 -6.03 -5.13
N PRO A 220 3.79 -5.79 -5.23
CA PRO A 220 2.97 -5.63 -4.05
C PRO A 220 2.96 -6.84 -3.11
N ASN A 221 3.10 -8.05 -3.62
CA ASN A 221 2.96 -9.22 -2.76
C ASN A 221 4.15 -9.47 -1.85
N TRP A 222 5.36 -9.45 -2.36
CA TRP A 222 6.49 -9.86 -1.54
C TRP A 222 6.87 -8.86 -0.46
N LYS A 223 6.58 -7.58 -0.65
CA LYS A 223 6.83 -6.57 0.36
C LYS A 223 5.69 -6.44 1.37
N ILE A 224 4.45 -6.51 0.93
CA ILE A 224 3.29 -6.30 1.79
C ILE A 224 2.85 -7.54 2.55
N THR A 225 3.20 -8.73 2.08
CA THR A 225 2.89 -9.99 2.76
C THR A 225 3.88 -10.35 3.85
N ALA A 226 5.06 -9.76 3.83
CA ALA A 226 6.05 -9.91 4.88
C ALA A 226 6.18 -8.60 5.66
N PRO A 227 5.53 -8.43 6.81
CA PRO A 227 5.54 -7.17 7.56
C PRO A 227 6.94 -6.65 7.83
N HIS A 228 7.88 -7.54 8.12
CA HIS A 228 9.28 -7.20 8.31
C HIS A 228 9.90 -6.51 7.08
N HIS A 229 9.72 -7.07 5.90
CA HIS A 229 10.25 -6.47 4.67
C HIS A 229 9.58 -5.16 4.33
N ARG A 230 8.27 -5.06 4.54
CA ARG A 230 7.54 -3.82 4.34
C ARG A 230 8.03 -2.73 5.27
N ALA A 231 8.08 -3.00 6.56
CA ALA A 231 8.51 -2.05 7.57
C ALA A 231 9.96 -1.57 7.33
N SER A 232 10.86 -2.46 6.91
CA SER A 232 12.23 -2.09 6.59
C SER A 232 12.38 -1.39 5.24
N ALA A 233 11.48 -1.59 4.29
CA ALA A 233 11.58 -0.97 2.97
C ALA A 233 11.49 0.56 3.01
N ILE A 234 10.52 1.12 3.74
CA ILE A 234 10.40 2.59 3.91
C ILE A 234 11.54 3.16 4.75
N SER A 235 12.04 2.39 5.68
CA SER A 235 12.99 2.88 6.66
C SER A 235 14.43 2.75 6.27
N ARG A 236 14.76 1.90 5.30
CA ARG A 236 16.15 1.63 4.89
C ARG A 236 16.91 2.87 4.47
N ASP A 237 16.20 3.87 3.95
CA ASP A 237 16.79 5.03 3.37
C ASP A 237 16.30 6.32 4.03
N ILE A 238 16.63 6.48 5.30
CA ILE A 238 16.77 7.81 5.85
C ILE A 238 17.89 8.45 5.05
N VAL A 239 17.58 9.53 4.33
CA VAL A 239 18.59 10.28 3.60
C VAL A 239 19.67 10.69 4.59
N PRO A 240 20.96 10.42 4.34
CA PRO A 240 22.03 10.82 5.23
C PRO A 240 21.90 12.28 5.61
N GLU A 241 22.14 12.58 6.89
CA GLU A 241 22.05 13.93 7.44
C GLU A 241 20.65 14.55 7.35
N LEU A 242 19.61 13.73 7.05
CA LEU A 242 18.22 14.19 6.93
C LEU A 242 18.03 15.37 5.97
N LYS A 243 18.77 15.41 4.86
CA LYS A 243 18.64 16.46 3.85
C LYS A 243 17.22 16.52 3.28
N ARG A 244 16.81 17.73 2.95
CA ARG A 244 15.53 17.97 2.27
C ARG A 244 15.68 17.70 0.78
N LEU A 245 15.03 16.68 0.29
CA LEU A 245 15.09 16.30 -1.11
C LEU A 245 13.70 16.06 -1.69
N THR A 246 13.57 16.33 -2.99
CA THR A 246 12.43 15.88 -3.79
C THR A 246 12.79 14.53 -4.38
N GLU A 247 12.34 13.48 -3.76
CA GLU A 247 12.53 12.12 -4.26
C GLU A 247 11.19 11.41 -4.36
N ASP A 248 11.20 10.32 -5.10
CA ASP A 248 10.03 9.51 -5.33
C ASP A 248 9.92 8.46 -4.22
N HIS A 249 9.17 8.79 -3.19
CA HIS A 249 8.95 7.95 -2.02
C HIS A 249 7.47 7.71 -1.73
N GLY A 250 6.64 7.78 -2.74
CA GLY A 250 5.19 7.65 -2.57
C GLY A 250 4.77 6.28 -2.04
N VAL A 251 3.63 6.27 -1.37
CA VAL A 251 2.98 5.06 -0.86
C VAL A 251 1.88 4.64 -1.82
N CYS A 252 1.98 3.47 -2.40
CA CYS A 252 0.94 2.92 -3.28
C CYS A 252 -0.19 2.31 -2.44
N ILE A 253 -1.18 3.12 -2.10
CA ILE A 253 -2.28 2.73 -1.20
C ILE A 253 -3.02 1.50 -1.71
N SER A 254 -3.27 1.39 -3.00
CA SER A 254 -3.98 0.25 -3.59
C SER A 254 -3.22 -1.07 -3.50
N SER A 255 -1.91 -1.02 -3.36
CA SER A 255 -1.06 -2.20 -3.15
C SER A 255 -0.87 -2.57 -1.68
N CYS A 256 -1.04 -1.61 -0.79
CA CYS A 256 -0.97 -1.85 0.64
C CYS A 256 -2.27 -2.46 1.14
N LEU A 257 -2.28 -3.73 1.45
CA LEU A 257 -3.49 -4.42 1.93
C LEU A 257 -3.81 -4.07 3.37
N ASP A 258 -2.80 -4.03 4.23
CA ASP A 258 -2.92 -3.72 5.65
C ASP A 258 -1.92 -2.65 6.03
N TYR A 259 -2.26 -1.81 7.02
CA TYR A 259 -1.35 -0.82 7.62
C TYR A 259 -0.72 0.19 6.63
N TRP A 260 -1.44 0.55 5.56
CA TRP A 260 -1.01 1.58 4.61
C TRP A 260 -0.72 2.93 5.29
N GLU A 261 -1.44 3.21 6.35
CA GLU A 261 -1.28 4.42 7.16
C GLU A 261 0.09 4.48 7.84
N ASP A 262 0.66 3.35 8.27
CA ASP A 262 2.01 3.29 8.85
C ASP A 262 3.04 3.74 7.83
N ASP A 263 2.91 3.26 6.60
CA ASP A 263 3.80 3.59 5.52
C ASP A 263 3.74 5.07 5.18
N LEU A 264 2.54 5.65 5.19
CA LEU A 264 2.34 7.07 4.93
C LEU A 264 2.84 7.95 6.11
N ILE A 265 2.69 7.51 7.35
CA ILE A 265 3.26 8.17 8.54
C ILE A 265 4.79 8.23 8.44
N LEU A 266 5.44 7.12 8.09
CA LEU A 266 6.89 7.10 7.93
C LEU A 266 7.34 7.98 6.77
N GLN A 267 6.64 7.94 5.66
CA GLN A 267 6.93 8.78 4.51
C GLN A 267 6.80 10.28 4.88
N ALA A 268 5.75 10.66 5.60
CA ALA A 268 5.45 12.05 5.89
C ALA A 268 6.27 12.64 7.06
N PHE A 269 6.60 11.86 8.09
CA PHE A 269 7.16 12.38 9.33
C PHE A 269 8.57 11.89 9.64
N ASN A 270 8.99 10.77 9.07
CA ASN A 270 10.35 10.27 9.27
C ASN A 270 11.33 10.88 8.26
N ARG A 271 10.92 10.98 6.98
CA ARG A 271 11.77 11.48 5.90
C ARG A 271 11.69 13.00 5.72
N GLY A 272 12.77 13.61 5.26
CA GLY A 272 12.84 15.05 4.98
C GLY A 272 12.45 15.40 3.55
N LEU A 273 11.32 14.92 3.05
CA LEU A 273 10.94 15.06 1.64
C LEU A 273 10.22 16.36 1.34
N ILE A 274 10.43 16.91 0.14
CA ILE A 274 9.70 18.06 -0.39
C ILE A 274 8.33 17.64 -0.88
N LEU A 275 8.24 16.46 -1.52
CA LEU A 275 6.96 15.84 -1.90
C LEU A 275 6.51 14.89 -0.79
N SER A 276 5.71 15.40 0.13
CA SER A 276 5.28 14.65 1.31
C SER A 276 4.12 15.37 2.02
N PRO A 277 3.02 14.70 2.38
CA PRO A 277 2.69 13.30 2.06
C PRO A 277 2.51 13.06 0.57
N GLN A 278 2.95 11.88 0.11
CA GLN A 278 2.86 11.48 -1.29
C GLN A 278 2.25 10.09 -1.41
N ILE A 279 1.17 9.98 -2.20
CA ILE A 279 0.49 8.72 -2.45
C ILE A 279 0.40 8.43 -3.93
N TYR A 280 0.45 7.14 -4.23
CA TYR A 280 0.21 6.53 -5.54
C TYR A 280 -1.02 5.66 -5.52
N GLY A 281 -1.44 5.23 -6.70
CA GLY A 281 -2.47 4.22 -6.86
C GLY A 281 -3.88 4.76 -6.75
N ASN A 282 -4.76 3.99 -6.14
CA ASN A 282 -6.18 4.22 -6.15
C ASN A 282 -6.72 4.45 -4.74
N PRO A 283 -6.56 5.64 -4.15
CA PRO A 283 -7.01 5.90 -2.79
C PRO A 283 -8.53 5.75 -2.61
N TRP A 284 -9.33 5.84 -3.66
CA TRP A 284 -10.76 5.57 -3.63
C TRP A 284 -11.12 4.10 -3.36
N PHE A 285 -10.14 3.18 -3.34
CA PHE A 285 -10.33 1.80 -2.88
C PHE A 285 -10.07 1.60 -1.39
N LEU A 286 -9.83 2.65 -0.64
CA LEU A 286 -9.95 2.61 0.82
C LEU A 286 -11.41 2.43 1.23
N ARG A 287 -11.65 1.89 2.43
CA ARG A 287 -12.99 1.85 3.03
C ARG A 287 -13.42 3.24 3.45
N ASP A 288 -14.73 3.45 3.59
CA ASP A 288 -15.28 4.75 3.98
C ASP A 288 -14.76 5.23 5.34
N ASP A 289 -14.44 4.30 6.26
CA ASP A 289 -13.86 4.61 7.57
C ASP A 289 -12.34 4.88 7.56
N GLU A 290 -11.66 4.66 6.43
CA GLU A 290 -10.23 4.97 6.26
C GLU A 290 -9.96 6.39 5.73
N TYR A 291 -10.91 7.03 5.07
CA TYR A 291 -10.73 8.40 4.52
C TYR A 291 -10.43 9.47 5.57
N PRO A 292 -11.08 9.46 6.75
CA PRO A 292 -10.70 10.40 7.81
C PRO A 292 -9.23 10.26 8.20
N LYS A 293 -8.71 9.02 8.30
CA LYS A 293 -7.30 8.76 8.63
C LYS A 293 -6.36 9.30 7.58
N LEU A 294 -6.66 9.07 6.30
CA LEU A 294 -5.89 9.64 5.20
C LEU A 294 -5.81 11.17 5.30
N ALA A 295 -6.97 11.81 5.45
CA ALA A 295 -7.03 13.27 5.59
C ALA A 295 -6.31 13.77 6.86
N ARG A 296 -6.41 13.03 7.97
CA ARG A 296 -5.75 13.38 9.23
C ARG A 296 -4.23 13.41 9.09
N ILE A 297 -3.64 12.44 8.40
CA ILE A 297 -2.18 12.39 8.14
C ILE A 297 -1.75 13.61 7.32
N TYR A 298 -2.47 13.94 6.24
CA TYR A 298 -2.20 15.11 5.41
C TYR A 298 -2.33 16.43 6.20
N ASN A 299 -3.38 16.54 7.02
CA ASN A 299 -3.63 17.74 7.82
C ASN A 299 -2.57 17.92 8.93
N LEU A 300 -2.12 16.84 9.58
CA LEU A 300 -1.02 16.89 10.55
C LEU A 300 0.30 17.29 9.86
N ALA A 301 0.64 16.67 8.74
CA ALA A 301 1.83 17.01 7.98
C ALA A 301 1.83 18.48 7.54
N ARG A 302 0.69 19.01 7.09
CA ARG A 302 0.54 20.42 6.74
C ARG A 302 0.66 21.33 7.96
N LYS A 303 -0.01 20.99 9.06
CA LYS A 303 0.01 21.79 10.31
C LYS A 303 1.42 21.97 10.86
N TYR A 304 2.19 20.87 10.86
CA TYR A 304 3.55 20.86 11.41
C TYR A 304 4.64 21.04 10.36
N GLY A 305 4.28 21.13 9.07
CA GLY A 305 5.20 21.24 7.94
C GLY A 305 6.36 22.24 8.13
N PRO A 306 6.12 23.47 8.63
CA PRO A 306 7.20 24.44 8.82
C PRO A 306 8.30 24.00 9.80
N ILE A 307 7.96 23.16 10.79
CA ILE A 307 8.93 22.66 11.76
C ILE A 307 9.49 21.27 11.42
N LEU A 308 8.78 20.50 10.55
CA LEU A 308 9.22 19.18 10.13
C LEU A 308 10.49 19.18 9.27
N VAL A 309 10.92 20.35 8.79
CA VAL A 309 12.17 20.50 8.05
C VAL A 309 13.40 20.17 8.89
N ASN A 310 13.32 20.37 10.21
CA ASN A 310 14.42 20.08 11.14
C ASN A 310 14.30 18.66 11.67
N GLY A 311 15.27 17.81 11.40
CA GLY A 311 15.28 16.41 11.80
C GLY A 311 16.48 16.06 12.70
N LEU A 312 16.27 15.05 13.54
CA LEU A 312 17.27 14.45 14.42
C LEU A 312 17.07 12.94 14.39
N VAL A 313 18.08 12.19 13.97
CA VAL A 313 18.09 10.72 14.08
C VAL A 313 18.33 10.35 15.52
N LEU A 314 17.49 9.49 16.06
CA LEU A 314 17.58 9.05 17.45
C LEU A 314 18.46 7.79 17.58
N PRO A 315 19.13 7.58 18.72
CA PRO A 315 19.93 6.38 18.97
C PRO A 315 19.11 5.09 18.82
N GLU A 316 19.55 4.22 17.93
CA GLU A 316 18.82 2.99 17.55
C GLU A 316 18.69 2.01 18.72
N GLU A 317 19.73 1.88 19.53
CA GLU A 317 19.77 1.01 20.72
C GLU A 317 18.71 1.37 21.77
N LYS A 318 18.20 2.61 21.74
CA LYS A 318 17.21 3.11 22.70
C LYS A 318 15.82 3.28 22.10
N TYR A 319 15.74 3.72 20.86
CA TYR A 319 14.49 4.12 20.21
C TYR A 319 14.04 3.18 19.09
N GLY A 320 14.83 2.14 18.83
CA GLY A 320 14.58 1.22 17.73
C GLY A 320 15.07 1.74 16.37
N GLU A 321 15.00 0.90 15.37
CA GLU A 321 15.60 1.13 14.05
C GLU A 321 15.07 2.41 13.41
N LYS A 322 15.98 3.30 13.05
CA LYS A 322 15.74 4.54 12.28
C LYS A 322 14.63 5.43 12.85
N ALA A 323 14.54 5.52 14.16
CA ALA A 323 13.67 6.47 14.82
C ALA A 323 14.15 7.91 14.54
N VAL A 324 13.21 8.81 14.26
CA VAL A 324 13.50 10.22 13.94
C VAL A 324 12.60 11.15 14.73
N SER A 325 13.18 12.21 15.24
CA SER A 325 12.49 13.34 15.86
C SER A 325 12.58 14.57 14.97
N ARG A 326 11.45 15.14 14.56
CA ARG A 326 11.37 16.36 13.74
C ARG A 326 10.62 17.45 14.46
N GLY A 327 11.08 18.69 14.36
CA GLY A 327 10.35 19.83 14.97
C GLY A 327 11.25 20.94 15.44
N SER A 328 10.71 21.78 16.34
CA SER A 328 11.35 22.92 16.99
C SER A 328 11.92 22.54 18.37
N SER A 329 12.42 23.54 19.11
CA SER A 329 12.93 23.37 20.48
C SER A 329 11.86 23.01 21.51
N ASP A 330 10.59 23.27 21.21
CA ASP A 330 9.45 23.06 22.10
C ASP A 330 8.37 22.11 21.54
N THR A 331 8.43 21.80 20.26
CA THR A 331 7.43 20.95 19.59
C THR A 331 8.12 19.92 18.70
N ARG A 332 7.91 18.64 18.98
CA ARG A 332 8.54 17.54 18.27
C ARG A 332 7.52 16.48 17.83
N MET A 333 7.69 15.99 16.61
CA MET A 333 7.02 14.81 16.08
C MET A 333 8.05 13.69 15.99
N ILE A 334 7.82 12.59 16.69
CA ILE A 334 8.76 11.47 16.79
C ILE A 334 8.13 10.25 16.15
N THR A 335 8.82 9.66 15.17
CA THR A 335 8.43 8.39 14.57
C THR A 335 9.22 7.26 15.21
N LEU A 336 8.50 6.24 15.69
CA LEU A 336 9.03 5.01 16.23
C LEU A 336 8.49 3.82 15.46
N ARG A 337 9.19 2.69 15.52
CA ARG A 337 8.75 1.45 14.86
C ARG A 337 9.08 0.25 15.71
N ASN A 338 8.21 -0.74 15.60
CA ASN A 338 8.46 -2.07 16.11
C ASN A 338 8.52 -3.05 14.93
N LEU A 339 9.67 -3.66 14.72
CA LEU A 339 9.88 -4.66 13.65
C LEU A 339 9.81 -6.10 14.17
N SER A 340 9.12 -6.31 15.28
CA SER A 340 8.95 -7.64 15.89
C SER A 340 7.47 -8.04 15.95
N TRP A 341 7.23 -9.33 16.12
CA TRP A 341 5.89 -9.89 16.33
C TRP A 341 5.29 -9.59 17.71
N ASN A 342 6.12 -9.11 18.66
CA ASN A 342 5.65 -8.79 20.00
C ASN A 342 5.48 -7.28 20.15
N PRO A 343 4.36 -6.82 20.71
CA PRO A 343 4.22 -5.41 21.12
C PRO A 343 5.33 -5.02 22.08
N THR A 344 5.76 -3.78 22.02
CA THR A 344 6.85 -3.25 22.88
C THR A 344 6.49 -1.88 23.42
N GLU A 345 7.22 -1.45 24.45
CA GLU A 345 7.18 -0.09 24.97
C GLU A 345 8.53 0.59 24.78
N ILE A 346 8.54 1.76 24.14
CA ILE A 346 9.74 2.58 23.96
C ILE A 346 9.68 3.75 24.93
N LYS A 347 10.76 3.93 25.70
CA LYS A 347 10.86 5.01 26.69
C LYS A 347 11.41 6.28 26.04
N ILE A 348 10.66 7.37 26.10
CA ILE A 348 11.11 8.68 25.65
C ILE A 348 11.34 9.56 26.88
N THR A 349 12.54 10.11 27.05
CA THR A 349 12.81 11.20 28.01
C THR A 349 12.55 12.52 27.29
N VAL A 350 11.64 13.34 27.83
CA VAL A 350 11.35 14.68 27.30
C VAL A 350 12.57 15.58 27.54
N GLY A 351 13.39 15.80 26.54
CA GLY A 351 14.65 16.52 26.71
C GLY A 351 15.49 16.65 25.44
N GLU A 352 16.75 17.01 25.63
CA GLU A 352 17.67 17.37 24.54
C GLU A 352 17.91 16.24 23.53
N GLU A 353 17.92 14.99 24.00
CA GLU A 353 18.12 13.82 23.14
C GLU A 353 17.04 13.70 22.03
N VAL A 354 15.82 14.12 22.33
CA VAL A 354 14.74 14.18 21.34
C VAL A 354 14.53 15.58 20.74
N GLY A 355 15.43 16.54 21.05
CA GLY A 355 15.42 17.89 20.53
C GLY A 355 14.55 18.88 21.30
N ILE A 356 14.10 18.55 22.51
CA ILE A 356 13.40 19.47 23.40
C ILE A 356 14.41 20.18 24.29
N THR A 357 14.56 21.49 24.11
CA THR A 357 15.50 22.30 24.89
C THR A 357 14.81 23.23 25.88
N GLU A 358 13.57 23.59 25.67
CA GLU A 358 12.78 24.47 26.50
C GLU A 358 12.49 23.82 27.87
N ASN A 359 12.45 24.66 28.90
CA ASN A 359 12.15 24.21 30.27
C ASN A 359 10.75 24.62 30.70
N ILE A 360 9.78 24.01 30.04
CA ILE A 360 8.35 24.21 30.29
C ILE A 360 7.66 22.87 30.56
N ARG A 361 6.35 22.89 30.75
CA ARG A 361 5.57 21.66 30.84
C ARG A 361 5.04 21.29 29.47
N PHE A 362 5.22 20.04 29.09
CA PHE A 362 4.83 19.48 27.81
C PHE A 362 3.64 18.55 27.94
N GLU A 363 2.81 18.52 26.90
CA GLU A 363 1.84 17.47 26.65
C GLU A 363 2.44 16.47 25.67
N VAL A 364 2.29 15.18 25.97
CA VAL A 364 2.73 14.09 25.10
C VAL A 364 1.50 13.34 24.61
N ARG A 365 1.41 13.17 23.29
CA ARG A 365 0.33 12.43 22.62
C ARG A 365 0.90 11.37 21.70
N LEU A 366 0.28 10.22 21.67
CA LEU A 366 0.34 9.31 20.54
C LEU A 366 -0.66 9.82 19.50
N LEU A 367 -0.27 9.91 18.23
CA LEU A 367 -1.12 10.34 17.11
C LEU A 367 -1.36 9.22 16.08
N HIS A 368 -0.58 8.13 16.17
CA HIS A 368 -0.70 6.96 15.33
C HIS A 368 -0.17 5.73 16.09
N PRO A 369 -0.79 4.54 15.97
CA PRO A 369 -1.92 4.14 15.11
C PRO A 369 -3.27 4.72 15.51
N VAL A 370 -3.49 4.95 16.78
CA VAL A 370 -4.65 5.67 17.35
C VAL A 370 -4.19 6.90 18.09
N GLU A 371 -5.06 7.89 18.28
CA GLU A 371 -4.72 9.06 19.07
C GLU A 371 -4.94 8.75 20.57
N ARG A 372 -3.97 9.13 21.40
CA ARG A 372 -4.04 8.97 22.87
C ARG A 372 -3.29 10.10 23.55
N ILE A 373 -3.89 10.73 24.53
CA ILE A 373 -3.20 11.70 25.41
C ILE A 373 -2.47 10.93 26.50
N LEU A 374 -1.15 10.90 26.43
CA LEU A 374 -0.31 10.14 27.36
C LEU A 374 -0.08 10.88 28.67
N GLY A 375 -0.21 12.19 28.67
CA GLY A 375 -0.10 12.99 29.90
C GLY A 375 0.67 14.29 29.73
N SER A 376 1.05 14.86 30.85
CA SER A 376 1.80 16.12 30.94
C SER A 376 3.10 15.92 31.73
N PHE A 377 4.22 16.27 31.11
CA PHE A 377 5.57 15.96 31.55
C PHE A 377 6.43 17.24 31.63
N LYS A 378 7.40 17.24 32.53
CA LYS A 378 8.46 18.27 32.59
C LYS A 378 9.67 17.77 31.79
N LYS A 379 10.55 18.69 31.42
CA LYS A 379 11.87 18.32 30.89
C LYS A 379 12.58 17.37 31.88
N GLY A 380 13.14 16.27 31.38
CA GLY A 380 13.79 15.21 32.15
C GLY A 380 12.85 14.07 32.60
N GLU A 381 11.54 14.24 32.54
CA GLU A 381 10.58 13.16 32.83
C GLU A 381 10.45 12.20 31.63
N THR A 382 10.16 10.94 31.93
CA THR A 382 10.07 9.86 30.92
C THR A 382 8.63 9.43 30.72
N VAL A 383 8.29 9.15 29.47
CA VAL A 383 7.00 8.58 29.05
C VAL A 383 7.21 7.26 28.30
N ASN A 384 6.38 6.27 28.59
CA ASN A 384 6.36 5.01 27.87
C ASN A 384 5.41 5.12 26.66
N ILE A 385 5.91 4.78 25.50
CA ILE A 385 5.16 4.79 24.24
C ILE A 385 4.89 3.35 23.83
N PRO A 386 3.64 2.89 23.80
CA PRO A 386 3.31 1.57 23.29
C PRO A 386 3.48 1.55 21.76
N VAL A 387 4.16 0.54 21.25
CA VAL A 387 4.32 0.30 19.81
C VAL A 387 3.92 -1.13 19.50
N GLU A 388 2.84 -1.27 18.78
CA GLU A 388 2.27 -2.56 18.41
C GLU A 388 3.19 -3.34 17.45
N SER A 389 2.94 -4.64 17.33
CA SER A 389 3.71 -5.53 16.47
C SER A 389 3.68 -5.08 15.00
N PHE A 390 4.84 -4.90 14.39
CA PHE A 390 5.04 -4.40 13.03
C PHE A 390 4.29 -3.10 12.71
N ARG A 391 4.02 -2.29 13.74
CA ARG A 391 3.39 -0.98 13.59
C ARG A 391 4.41 0.15 13.79
N SER A 392 4.03 1.30 13.24
CA SER A 392 4.69 2.57 13.52
C SER A 392 3.93 3.31 14.61
N ALA A 393 4.64 4.15 15.34
CA ALA A 393 4.03 5.12 16.25
C ALA A 393 4.47 6.54 15.86
N LEU A 394 3.51 7.47 15.86
CA LEU A 394 3.78 8.90 15.74
C LEU A 394 3.46 9.59 17.06
N VAL A 395 4.49 10.16 17.68
CA VAL A 395 4.38 10.82 18.99
C VAL A 395 4.54 12.33 18.81
N LEU A 396 3.64 13.10 19.36
CA LEU A 396 3.74 14.56 19.49
C LEU A 396 4.16 14.92 20.90
N ILE A 397 5.22 15.70 21.03
CA ILE A 397 5.58 16.46 22.25
C ILE A 397 5.39 17.94 21.93
N CYS A 398 4.55 18.62 22.67
CA CYS A 398 4.30 20.05 22.48
C CYS A 398 4.05 20.76 23.83
N PRO A 399 4.13 22.10 23.89
CA PRO A 399 3.74 22.85 25.08
C PRO A 399 2.33 22.47 25.57
N GLN A 400 2.14 22.39 26.88
CA GLN A 400 0.89 21.96 27.48
C GLN A 400 -0.30 22.76 26.94
N LYS A 401 -1.40 22.06 26.60
CA LYS A 401 -2.64 22.60 25.97
C LYS A 401 -2.51 23.03 24.52
N GLN A 402 -1.39 22.78 23.87
CA GLN A 402 -1.21 23.09 22.44
C GLN A 402 -1.40 21.87 21.52
N GLY A 403 -1.63 20.67 22.06
CA GLY A 403 -1.87 19.46 21.30
C GLY A 403 -3.18 19.48 20.46
N GLY A 404 -4.04 20.46 20.71
CA GLY A 404 -5.32 20.59 20.03
C GLY A 404 -6.45 19.82 20.72
N ILE A 405 -7.54 19.59 19.98
CA ILE A 405 -8.68 18.82 20.50
C ILE A 405 -8.29 17.35 20.72
N GLY A 406 -8.93 16.70 21.71
CA GLY A 406 -8.69 15.29 22.00
C GLY A 406 -9.45 14.80 23.21
N ILE A 407 -9.29 13.52 23.50
CA ILE A 407 -9.93 12.85 24.62
C ILE A 407 -8.86 12.24 25.54
N SER A 408 -8.93 12.57 26.83
CA SER A 408 -8.15 11.87 27.85
C SER A 408 -8.93 10.66 28.37
N GLY A 409 -8.26 9.56 28.65
CA GLY A 409 -8.83 8.36 29.26
C GLY A 409 -9.39 7.33 28.29
N SER A 410 -9.28 7.54 27.00
CA SER A 410 -9.61 6.57 25.94
C SER A 410 -8.76 6.81 24.69
N ASP A 411 -8.65 5.79 23.87
CA ASP A 411 -8.18 5.94 22.50
C ASP A 411 -9.24 6.62 21.65
N PHE A 412 -8.79 7.41 20.70
CA PHE A 412 -9.70 8.16 19.83
C PHE A 412 -9.07 8.45 18.47
N GLU A 413 -9.90 8.91 17.54
CA GLU A 413 -9.47 9.51 16.27
C GLU A 413 -10.25 10.80 16.03
N VAL A 414 -9.56 11.88 15.65
CA VAL A 414 -10.21 13.12 15.18
C VAL A 414 -10.55 12.91 13.70
N VAL A 415 -11.79 12.49 13.43
CA VAL A 415 -12.24 12.16 12.07
C VAL A 415 -12.68 13.37 11.26
N GLN A 416 -13.17 14.43 11.89
CA GLN A 416 -13.53 15.68 11.22
C GLN A 416 -13.20 16.88 12.10
N ASP A 417 -12.42 17.80 11.57
CA ASP A 417 -12.07 19.07 12.21
C ASP A 417 -11.88 20.14 11.16
N VAL A 418 -12.99 20.59 10.56
CA VAL A 418 -13.03 21.55 9.46
C VAL A 418 -13.75 22.81 9.92
N PRO A 419 -13.21 24.01 9.68
CA PRO A 419 -13.88 25.26 10.02
C PRO A 419 -15.33 25.31 9.47
N GLY A 420 -16.27 25.67 10.35
CA GLY A 420 -17.69 25.74 10.00
C GLY A 420 -18.46 24.43 10.01
N LYS A 421 -17.81 23.33 10.30
CA LYS A 421 -18.45 22.02 10.54
C LYS A 421 -18.35 21.61 12.00
N PRO A 422 -19.27 20.75 12.51
CA PRO A 422 -19.10 20.09 13.80
C PRO A 422 -17.77 19.32 13.83
N VAL A 423 -17.12 19.29 14.99
CA VAL A 423 -15.98 18.41 15.18
C VAL A 423 -16.48 17.02 15.51
N LYS A 424 -15.96 16.01 14.83
CA LYS A 424 -16.26 14.61 15.10
C LYS A 424 -15.02 13.89 15.59
N ILE A 425 -15.19 13.17 16.68
CA ILE A 425 -14.15 12.35 17.30
C ILE A 425 -14.74 10.94 17.44
N VAL A 426 -14.06 9.93 16.98
CA VAL A 426 -14.40 8.54 17.20
C VAL A 426 -13.58 8.02 18.37
N LEU A 427 -14.26 7.54 19.42
CA LEU A 427 -13.65 6.83 20.53
C LEU A 427 -13.51 5.36 20.14
N GLU A 428 -12.39 4.75 20.48
CA GLU A 428 -12.11 3.35 20.19
C GLU A 428 -11.75 2.57 21.46
N GLY A 429 -12.24 1.33 21.54
CA GLY A 429 -11.93 0.45 22.66
C GLY A 429 -12.39 -0.98 22.42
N LEU A 430 -11.81 -1.90 23.16
CA LEU A 430 -12.24 -3.29 23.11
C LEU A 430 -13.67 -3.44 23.65
N PRO A 431 -14.46 -4.38 23.11
CA PRO A 431 -15.83 -4.64 23.59
C PRO A 431 -15.87 -4.84 25.11
N GLY A 432 -16.91 -4.31 25.76
CA GLY A 432 -17.11 -4.44 27.22
C GLY A 432 -16.15 -3.66 28.10
N THR A 433 -15.20 -2.90 27.53
CA THR A 433 -14.29 -2.08 28.34
C THR A 433 -14.96 -0.79 28.82
N LYS A 434 -14.58 -0.35 30.02
CA LYS A 434 -15.11 0.87 30.67
C LYS A 434 -14.03 1.90 30.81
N ASN A 435 -14.29 3.11 30.32
CA ASN A 435 -13.37 4.21 30.35
C ASN A 435 -13.97 5.44 31.02
N ASN A 436 -13.15 6.22 31.75
CA ASN A 436 -13.53 7.54 32.26
C ASN A 436 -12.88 8.60 31.37
N ILE A 437 -13.68 9.20 30.49
CA ILE A 437 -13.19 10.14 29.49
C ILE A 437 -13.34 11.60 29.92
N LYS A 438 -12.45 12.45 29.42
CA LYS A 438 -12.52 13.90 29.56
C LYS A 438 -12.13 14.56 28.24
N LEU A 439 -12.86 15.61 27.87
CA LEU A 439 -12.62 16.38 26.66
C LEU A 439 -11.52 17.44 26.87
N GLU A 440 -10.50 17.38 26.06
CA GLU A 440 -9.50 18.45 25.90
C GLU A 440 -9.90 19.27 24.66
N THR A 441 -10.38 20.51 24.89
CA THR A 441 -10.99 21.32 23.81
C THR A 441 -9.97 21.99 22.88
N GLY A 442 -8.68 21.99 23.23
CA GLY A 442 -7.67 22.76 22.52
C GLY A 442 -7.90 24.28 22.56
N GLY A 443 -8.55 24.78 23.59
CA GLY A 443 -8.88 26.19 23.77
C GLY A 443 -10.13 26.66 23.02
N ARG A 444 -10.83 25.77 22.31
CA ARG A 444 -12.08 26.05 21.62
C ARG A 444 -13.30 26.01 22.56
N LYS A 445 -14.37 26.69 22.17
CA LYS A 445 -15.65 26.66 22.88
C LYS A 445 -16.68 25.94 22.03
N PHE A 446 -17.44 25.05 22.65
CA PHE A 446 -18.53 24.31 22.05
C PHE A 446 -19.83 24.57 22.81
N SER A 447 -20.95 24.59 22.10
CA SER A 447 -22.27 24.80 22.66
C SER A 447 -22.96 23.49 23.02
N GLU A 448 -22.63 22.42 22.33
CA GLU A 448 -23.27 21.10 22.46
C GLU A 448 -22.25 19.97 22.26
N ALA A 449 -22.45 18.86 22.99
CA ALA A 449 -21.74 17.61 22.80
C ALA A 449 -22.73 16.45 22.77
N GLU A 450 -22.61 15.58 21.79
CA GLU A 450 -23.42 14.37 21.62
C GLU A 450 -22.51 13.16 21.47
N LEU A 451 -22.76 12.08 22.22
CA LEU A 451 -22.09 10.79 22.11
C LEU A 451 -23.13 9.77 21.61
N ASP A 452 -22.92 9.20 20.42
CA ASP A 452 -23.89 8.32 19.74
C ASP A 452 -25.32 8.88 19.77
N GLY A 453 -25.45 10.18 19.43
CA GLY A 453 -26.72 10.89 19.40
C GLY A 453 -27.30 11.28 20.79
N LYS A 454 -26.65 10.92 21.89
CA LYS A 454 -27.07 11.29 23.25
C LYS A 454 -26.33 12.52 23.74
N LYS A 455 -27.05 13.52 24.26
CA LYS A 455 -26.44 14.74 24.80
C LYS A 455 -25.54 14.45 26.00
N VAL A 456 -24.30 14.91 25.95
CA VAL A 456 -23.27 14.75 26.99
C VAL A 456 -22.58 16.10 27.29
N ASN A 457 -23.36 17.16 27.42
CA ASN A 457 -22.85 18.53 27.60
C ASN A 457 -22.00 18.72 28.88
N SER A 458 -21.94 17.72 29.76
CA SER A 458 -21.01 17.72 30.91
C SER A 458 -19.55 17.74 30.43
N LEU A 459 -19.22 17.09 29.29
CA LEU A 459 -17.87 17.04 28.71
C LEU A 459 -17.36 18.43 28.34
N ILE A 460 -18.18 19.26 27.65
CA ILE A 460 -17.79 20.62 27.27
C ILE A 460 -17.69 21.57 28.46
N LYS A 461 -18.23 21.19 29.62
CA LYS A 461 -18.08 21.89 30.90
C LYS A 461 -16.86 21.39 31.71
N GLY A 462 -16.00 20.57 31.10
CA GLY A 462 -14.78 20.03 31.70
C GLY A 462 -14.98 18.90 32.73
N LYS A 463 -16.18 18.30 32.78
CA LYS A 463 -16.46 17.14 33.65
C LYS A 463 -16.09 15.85 32.89
N SER A 464 -15.68 14.84 33.63
CA SER A 464 -15.47 13.49 33.10
C SER A 464 -16.79 12.75 32.88
N LEU A 465 -16.77 11.79 31.98
CA LEU A 465 -17.90 10.91 31.66
C LEU A 465 -17.42 9.45 31.66
N ASN A 466 -18.16 8.60 32.36
CA ASN A 466 -17.94 7.14 32.25
C ASN A 466 -18.66 6.62 31.01
N ILE A 467 -17.93 5.88 30.20
CA ILE A 467 -18.43 5.20 28.99
C ILE A 467 -18.15 3.70 29.09
N GLU A 468 -18.92 2.91 28.34
CA GLU A 468 -18.70 1.49 28.19
C GLU A 468 -18.85 1.15 26.71
N PHE A 469 -17.83 0.54 26.13
CA PHE A 469 -17.87 0.10 24.72
C PHE A 469 -18.81 -1.09 24.57
N PRO A 470 -19.70 -1.11 23.55
CA PRO A 470 -20.70 -2.15 23.39
C PRO A 470 -20.09 -3.53 23.13
N GLY A 471 -20.73 -4.57 23.62
CA GLY A 471 -20.36 -5.98 23.41
C GLY A 471 -19.75 -6.63 24.65
N GLU A 472 -19.55 -7.94 24.55
CA GLU A 472 -18.90 -8.72 25.60
C GLU A 472 -17.38 -8.59 25.52
N PRO A 473 -16.67 -8.60 26.64
CA PRO A 473 -15.22 -8.63 26.68
C PRO A 473 -14.66 -9.79 25.86
N LEU A 474 -13.54 -9.56 25.19
CA LEU A 474 -12.86 -10.60 24.43
C LEU A 474 -12.45 -11.75 25.35
N LYS A 475 -12.69 -12.98 24.92
CA LYS A 475 -12.25 -14.19 25.62
C LYS A 475 -10.75 -14.42 25.47
N GLU A 476 -10.19 -13.99 24.35
CA GLU A 476 -8.77 -14.14 24.00
C GLU A 476 -8.23 -12.85 23.37
N LEU A 477 -6.92 -12.62 23.49
CA LEU A 477 -6.27 -11.50 22.79
C LEU A 477 -6.35 -11.72 21.29
N TYR A 478 -6.79 -10.71 20.56
CA TYR A 478 -6.88 -10.73 19.10
C TYR A 478 -5.52 -10.74 18.39
N HIS A 479 -4.44 -10.38 19.10
CA HIS A 479 -3.07 -10.52 18.63
C HIS A 479 -2.25 -11.25 19.69
N ARG A 480 -1.78 -12.47 19.36
CA ARG A 480 -0.97 -13.29 20.25
C ARG A 480 -0.20 -14.36 19.52
N LYS A 481 0.90 -14.78 20.09
CA LYS A 481 1.60 -15.98 19.65
C LYS A 481 0.73 -17.20 19.91
N ILE A 482 0.62 -18.08 18.94
CA ILE A 482 -0.10 -19.34 19.02
C ILE A 482 0.87 -20.46 19.37
N ALA A 483 1.92 -20.65 18.54
CA ALA A 483 2.87 -21.74 18.72
C ALA A 483 4.19 -21.46 18.00
N ASP A 484 5.25 -22.07 18.52
CA ASP A 484 6.43 -22.41 17.72
C ASP A 484 6.20 -23.80 17.13
N LEU A 485 6.36 -23.96 15.83
CA LEU A 485 6.13 -25.24 15.19
C LEU A 485 7.34 -26.16 15.42
N SER A 486 7.03 -27.39 15.72
CA SER A 486 8.04 -28.44 15.95
C SER A 486 8.27 -29.27 14.69
N PRO A 487 9.51 -29.71 14.41
CA PRO A 487 9.78 -30.65 13.33
C PRO A 487 8.92 -31.92 13.44
N CYS A 488 8.39 -32.37 12.30
CA CYS A 488 7.58 -33.58 12.20
C CYS A 488 7.93 -34.35 10.92
N GLU A 489 7.35 -35.54 10.77
CA GLU A 489 7.42 -36.29 9.52
C GLU A 489 6.66 -35.55 8.41
N ILE A 490 7.13 -35.71 7.16
CA ILE A 490 6.44 -35.11 6.00
C ILE A 490 5.07 -35.76 5.85
N PRO A 491 3.96 -35.01 5.91
CA PRO A 491 2.63 -35.58 5.80
C PRO A 491 2.43 -36.33 4.47
N ALA A 492 1.66 -37.42 4.50
CA ALA A 492 1.34 -38.17 3.30
C ALA A 492 0.55 -37.36 2.27
N ASP A 493 -0.28 -36.41 2.74
CA ASP A 493 -1.07 -35.45 1.94
C ASP A 493 -0.33 -34.12 1.66
N ALA A 494 0.99 -34.11 1.71
CA ALA A 494 1.80 -32.92 1.43
C ALA A 494 1.44 -32.27 0.08
N GLY A 495 0.97 -33.06 -0.89
CA GLY A 495 0.46 -32.55 -2.17
C GLY A 495 -0.80 -31.71 -2.02
N ALA A 496 -1.77 -32.15 -1.23
CA ALA A 496 -2.97 -31.41 -0.94
C ALA A 496 -2.69 -30.11 -0.18
N LEU A 497 -1.79 -30.17 0.80
CA LEU A 497 -1.36 -28.99 1.56
C LEU A 497 -0.67 -27.95 0.67
N TYR A 498 0.15 -28.40 -0.29
CA TYR A 498 0.76 -27.50 -1.26
C TYR A 498 -0.28 -26.88 -2.20
N GLU A 499 -1.19 -27.68 -2.74
CA GLU A 499 -2.28 -27.18 -3.59
C GLU A 499 -3.16 -26.17 -2.83
N ALA A 500 -3.39 -26.35 -1.54
CA ALA A 500 -4.12 -25.42 -0.70
C ALA A 500 -3.53 -24.01 -0.72
N THR A 501 -2.21 -23.88 -0.76
CA THR A 501 -1.54 -22.55 -0.83
C THR A 501 -1.75 -21.86 -2.17
N ILE A 502 -2.04 -22.61 -3.24
CA ILE A 502 -2.20 -22.09 -4.60
C ILE A 502 -3.65 -21.75 -4.89
N PHE A 503 -4.59 -22.60 -4.48
CA PHE A 503 -6.02 -22.43 -4.78
C PHE A 503 -6.61 -21.17 -4.17
N SER A 504 -6.09 -20.72 -3.05
CA SER A 504 -6.64 -19.62 -2.29
C SER A 504 -5.80 -18.35 -2.36
N ALA A 505 -4.63 -18.41 -2.98
CA ALA A 505 -3.74 -17.27 -3.02
C ALA A 505 -4.31 -16.20 -3.95
N ASP A 506 -4.78 -15.14 -3.34
CA ASP A 506 -5.03 -13.90 -4.04
C ASP A 506 -3.71 -13.17 -4.21
N ASN A 507 -3.25 -13.09 -5.39
CA ASN A 507 -1.95 -12.54 -5.73
C ASN A 507 -2.02 -11.19 -6.48
N ASN A 508 -3.22 -10.67 -6.69
CA ASN A 508 -3.44 -9.33 -7.23
C ASN A 508 -3.89 -8.40 -6.11
N ALA A 509 -2.94 -7.65 -5.54
CA ALA A 509 -3.22 -6.76 -4.42
C ALA A 509 -4.27 -5.68 -4.75
N LEU A 510 -4.27 -5.18 -5.98
CA LEU A 510 -5.27 -4.19 -6.42
C LEU A 510 -6.67 -4.82 -6.48
N GLU A 511 -6.81 -6.03 -7.00
CA GLU A 511 -8.08 -6.74 -7.03
C GLU A 511 -8.59 -7.10 -5.63
N ILE A 512 -7.70 -7.57 -4.75
CA ILE A 512 -8.04 -7.81 -3.34
C ILE A 512 -8.54 -6.53 -2.69
N ARG A 513 -7.83 -5.42 -2.86
CA ARG A 513 -8.22 -4.13 -2.29
C ARG A 513 -9.56 -3.67 -2.85
N SER A 514 -9.74 -3.71 -4.17
CA SER A 514 -10.96 -3.21 -4.83
C SER A 514 -12.20 -4.07 -4.58
N LEU A 515 -12.06 -5.39 -4.49
CA LEU A 515 -13.20 -6.30 -4.35
C LEU A 515 -13.51 -6.71 -2.91
N LYS A 516 -12.46 -6.86 -2.06
CA LYS A 516 -12.62 -7.44 -0.73
C LYS A 516 -12.41 -6.44 0.40
N ARG A 517 -11.49 -5.49 0.24
CA ARG A 517 -11.08 -4.58 1.31
C ARG A 517 -11.81 -3.24 1.25
N SER A 518 -12.14 -2.74 0.07
CA SER A 518 -12.79 -1.44 -0.08
C SER A 518 -14.24 -1.41 0.41
N GLY A 519 -14.94 -2.55 0.37
CA GLY A 519 -16.35 -2.61 0.69
C GLY A 519 -17.23 -1.79 -0.28
N GLU A 520 -18.52 -1.78 -0.04
CA GLU A 520 -19.46 -0.87 -0.72
C GLU A 520 -19.32 0.55 -0.17
N THR A 521 -19.66 1.53 -0.98
CA THR A 521 -19.67 2.94 -0.61
C THR A 521 -20.95 3.62 -1.06
N ASN A 522 -21.47 4.51 -0.23
CA ASN A 522 -22.56 5.41 -0.57
C ASN A 522 -22.08 6.83 -0.94
N ILE A 523 -20.76 7.06 -0.92
CA ILE A 523 -20.15 8.34 -1.24
C ILE A 523 -20.07 8.48 -2.76
N PRO A 524 -20.80 9.45 -3.37
CA PRO A 524 -20.91 9.55 -4.83
C PRO A 524 -19.55 9.76 -5.52
N GLU A 525 -18.66 10.55 -4.95
CA GLU A 525 -17.36 10.87 -5.51
C GLU A 525 -16.44 9.64 -5.48
N VAL A 526 -16.50 8.86 -4.42
CA VAL A 526 -15.77 7.58 -4.31
C VAL A 526 -16.28 6.58 -5.34
N LYS A 527 -17.60 6.45 -5.44
CA LYS A 527 -18.23 5.56 -6.41
C LYS A 527 -17.87 5.94 -7.84
N ALA A 528 -17.92 7.23 -8.17
CA ALA A 528 -17.54 7.72 -9.51
C ALA A 528 -16.08 7.41 -9.84
N ALA A 529 -15.15 7.64 -8.92
CA ALA A 529 -13.74 7.34 -9.12
C ALA A 529 -13.47 5.82 -9.28
N ARG A 530 -14.17 4.98 -8.51
CA ARG A 530 -14.09 3.50 -8.66
C ARG A 530 -14.60 3.04 -10.03
N VAL A 531 -15.74 3.57 -10.48
CA VAL A 531 -16.32 3.23 -11.78
C VAL A 531 -15.40 3.66 -12.92
N ALA A 532 -14.94 4.92 -12.91
CA ALA A 532 -14.04 5.44 -13.93
C ALA A 532 -12.74 4.62 -14.06
N PHE A 533 -12.24 4.09 -12.94
CA PHE A 533 -11.08 3.21 -12.95
C PHE A 533 -11.40 1.81 -13.50
N LEU A 534 -12.45 1.18 -13.01
CA LEU A 534 -12.76 -0.22 -13.34
C LEU A 534 -13.29 -0.41 -14.76
N GLU A 535 -13.81 0.64 -15.38
CA GLU A 535 -14.32 0.63 -16.76
C GLU A 535 -13.23 0.87 -17.81
N GLN A 536 -11.97 1.02 -17.42
CA GLN A 536 -10.90 1.20 -18.40
C GLN A 536 -10.74 -0.04 -19.29
N PRO A 537 -10.74 0.14 -20.63
CA PRO A 537 -10.62 -0.96 -21.60
C PRO A 537 -9.42 -1.86 -21.36
N LEU A 538 -8.34 -1.28 -20.87
CA LEU A 538 -7.11 -1.96 -20.49
C LEU A 538 -7.33 -3.22 -19.65
N PHE A 539 -8.18 -3.15 -18.63
CA PHE A 539 -8.39 -4.30 -17.74
C PHE A 539 -9.18 -5.40 -18.41
N THR A 540 -10.15 -5.02 -19.25
CA THR A 540 -10.94 -5.95 -20.07
C THR A 540 -10.07 -6.63 -21.10
N ASP A 541 -9.31 -5.87 -21.87
CA ASP A 541 -8.50 -6.36 -22.99
C ASP A 541 -7.40 -7.32 -22.53
N ARG A 542 -6.82 -7.04 -21.38
CA ARG A 542 -5.74 -7.85 -20.79
C ARG A 542 -6.22 -8.98 -19.90
N GLY A 543 -7.49 -9.03 -19.58
CA GLY A 543 -8.07 -10.12 -18.80
C GLY A 543 -7.48 -10.21 -17.39
N LEU A 544 -7.36 -9.08 -16.67
CA LEU A 544 -6.62 -9.01 -15.43
C LEU A 544 -7.35 -9.45 -14.20
N TRP A 545 -8.67 -9.35 -14.23
CA TRP A 545 -9.50 -9.56 -13.06
C TRP A 545 -10.08 -10.96 -13.04
N VAL A 546 -9.88 -11.68 -11.93
CA VAL A 546 -10.48 -13.00 -11.69
C VAL A 546 -12.02 -12.96 -11.80
N ARG A 547 -12.63 -11.85 -11.40
CA ARG A 547 -14.07 -11.64 -11.49
C ARG A 547 -14.64 -11.77 -12.91
N PHE A 548 -13.81 -11.57 -13.94
CA PHE A 548 -14.22 -11.75 -15.33
C PHE A 548 -14.60 -13.20 -15.67
N LEU A 549 -14.24 -14.17 -14.83
CA LEU A 549 -14.70 -15.55 -14.94
C LEU A 549 -16.18 -15.73 -14.55
N PHE A 550 -16.79 -14.75 -13.87
CA PHE A 550 -18.06 -14.92 -13.18
C PHE A 550 -19.04 -13.77 -13.40
N ASP A 551 -18.75 -12.85 -14.32
CA ASP A 551 -19.52 -11.60 -14.49
C ASP A 551 -20.68 -11.72 -15.49
N GLY A 552 -20.82 -12.86 -16.20
CA GLY A 552 -21.88 -13.13 -17.17
C GLY A 552 -21.71 -12.39 -18.49
N LYS A 553 -20.52 -11.90 -18.80
CA LYS A 553 -20.24 -11.11 -20.00
C LYS A 553 -19.34 -11.87 -20.96
N SER A 554 -19.73 -11.92 -22.22
CA SER A 554 -18.95 -12.58 -23.29
C SER A 554 -17.76 -11.77 -23.79
N GLU A 555 -17.75 -10.48 -23.54
CA GLU A 555 -16.70 -9.54 -23.92
C GLU A 555 -15.54 -9.46 -22.94
N THR A 556 -15.70 -9.96 -21.73
CA THR A 556 -14.65 -10.03 -20.71
C THR A 556 -13.98 -11.41 -20.72
N SER A 557 -12.76 -11.49 -20.21
CA SER A 557 -12.07 -12.76 -20.05
C SER A 557 -10.99 -12.65 -18.98
N PHE A 558 -10.64 -13.79 -18.37
CA PHE A 558 -9.52 -13.88 -17.46
C PHE A 558 -8.32 -14.54 -18.16
N TYR A 559 -7.16 -13.90 -18.06
CA TYR A 559 -5.91 -14.38 -18.65
C TYR A 559 -5.24 -15.42 -17.74
N VAL A 560 -5.14 -16.66 -18.21
CA VAL A 560 -4.65 -17.80 -17.43
C VAL A 560 -3.25 -18.28 -17.82
N SER A 561 -2.63 -17.71 -18.84
CA SER A 561 -1.27 -18.07 -19.30
C SER A 561 -0.20 -17.23 -18.63
N ARG A 562 -0.12 -17.27 -17.32
CA ARG A 562 0.95 -16.58 -16.62
C ARG A 562 2.21 -17.41 -16.57
N ARG A 563 3.33 -16.77 -16.88
CA ARG A 563 4.66 -17.35 -16.79
C ARG A 563 5.45 -16.62 -15.72
N HIS A 564 5.85 -17.34 -14.70
CA HIS A 564 6.94 -16.90 -13.86
C HIS A 564 8.24 -16.95 -14.70
N ARG A 565 9.10 -15.92 -14.64
CA ARG A 565 10.35 -15.87 -15.43
C ARG A 565 11.23 -17.12 -15.28
N ASN A 566 11.22 -17.70 -14.10
CA ASN A 566 11.99 -18.89 -13.76
C ASN A 566 11.20 -20.17 -13.88
N SER A 567 9.95 -20.13 -14.33
CA SER A 567 9.17 -21.34 -14.58
C SER A 567 9.45 -21.87 -15.97
N PRO A 568 9.67 -23.17 -16.12
CA PRO A 568 9.77 -23.74 -17.44
C PRO A 568 8.47 -23.55 -18.20
N LEU A 569 8.59 -23.43 -19.51
CA LEU A 569 7.48 -23.27 -20.44
C LEU A 569 6.47 -24.40 -20.22
N ILE A 570 5.29 -24.04 -19.75
CA ILE A 570 4.13 -24.92 -19.83
C ILE A 570 3.38 -24.52 -21.09
N ASN A 571 3.05 -25.51 -21.91
CA ASN A 571 2.17 -25.27 -23.04
C ASN A 571 0.76 -25.02 -22.51
N GLY A 572 0.28 -23.81 -22.70
CA GLY A 572 -1.05 -23.35 -22.28
C GLY A 572 -1.10 -22.75 -20.87
N GLY A 573 -2.29 -22.39 -20.47
CA GLY A 573 -2.61 -21.78 -19.20
C GLY A 573 -2.83 -22.78 -18.06
N SER A 574 -3.07 -22.27 -16.88
CA SER A 574 -3.48 -23.03 -15.71
C SER A 574 -4.64 -22.33 -15.05
N LEU A 575 -5.81 -22.96 -15.07
CA LEU A 575 -7.00 -22.48 -14.37
C LEU A 575 -7.22 -23.32 -13.11
N ARG A 576 -7.41 -22.65 -12.00
CA ARG A 576 -7.89 -23.24 -10.74
C ARG A 576 -9.13 -22.49 -10.27
N LEU A 577 -10.07 -23.24 -9.74
CA LEU A 577 -11.30 -22.70 -9.14
C LEU A 577 -11.44 -23.21 -7.72
N ASP A 578 -11.77 -22.34 -6.79
CA ASP A 578 -12.21 -22.64 -5.43
C ASP A 578 -13.64 -22.08 -5.25
N PHE A 579 -14.60 -22.95 -5.07
CA PHE A 579 -16.01 -22.58 -4.82
C PHE A 579 -16.26 -22.18 -3.37
N ARG A 580 -15.21 -22.10 -2.53
CA ARG A 580 -15.19 -21.74 -1.11
C ARG A 580 -15.81 -22.79 -0.18
N LYS A 581 -16.72 -23.56 -0.67
CA LYS A 581 -17.37 -24.72 0.01
C LYS A 581 -17.63 -25.82 -1.00
N ALA A 582 -17.86 -27.02 -0.53
CA ALA A 582 -18.31 -28.11 -1.38
C ALA A 582 -19.71 -27.80 -1.93
N VAL A 583 -19.84 -27.84 -3.26
CA VAL A 583 -21.06 -27.46 -3.99
C VAL A 583 -21.56 -28.64 -4.77
N ALA A 584 -22.84 -28.99 -4.60
CA ALA A 584 -23.54 -29.95 -5.45
C ALA A 584 -23.87 -29.29 -6.79
N MET A 585 -23.46 -29.91 -7.89
CA MET A 585 -23.77 -29.46 -9.24
C MET A 585 -23.81 -30.65 -10.20
N ASP A 586 -24.69 -30.55 -11.20
CA ASP A 586 -24.83 -31.56 -12.23
C ASP A 586 -24.14 -31.19 -13.54
N GLU A 587 -23.82 -29.90 -13.73
CA GLU A 587 -23.08 -29.43 -14.91
C GLU A 587 -22.18 -28.22 -14.54
N LEU A 588 -20.94 -28.24 -15.00
CA LEU A 588 -20.04 -27.09 -15.00
C LEU A 588 -19.76 -26.70 -16.46
N ILE A 589 -19.96 -25.45 -16.80
CA ILE A 589 -19.68 -24.90 -18.13
C ILE A 589 -18.48 -23.98 -18.05
N ILE A 590 -17.49 -24.19 -18.92
CA ILE A 590 -16.32 -23.34 -19.10
C ILE A 590 -16.32 -22.83 -20.53
N GLU A 591 -16.28 -21.52 -20.71
CA GLU A 591 -16.30 -20.87 -22.01
C GLU A 591 -14.93 -20.25 -22.33
N VAL A 592 -14.43 -20.49 -23.54
CA VAL A 592 -13.23 -19.89 -24.11
C VAL A 592 -13.59 -19.07 -25.35
N GLY A 593 -13.25 -17.83 -25.40
CA GLY A 593 -13.77 -16.78 -26.28
C GLY A 593 -14.01 -17.11 -27.76
N SER A 594 -13.02 -17.58 -28.50
CA SER A 594 -13.17 -17.88 -29.94
C SER A 594 -12.45 -19.17 -30.33
N GLU A 595 -12.76 -19.72 -31.50
CA GLU A 595 -12.07 -20.91 -32.03
C GLU A 595 -10.54 -20.67 -32.15
N TYR A 596 -10.12 -19.45 -32.46
CA TYR A 596 -8.71 -19.07 -32.51
C TYR A 596 -8.07 -18.97 -31.10
N ALA A 597 -8.89 -18.88 -30.07
CA ALA A 597 -8.45 -18.85 -28.69
C ALA A 597 -8.31 -20.22 -28.02
N LEU A 598 -8.57 -21.32 -28.77
CA LEU A 598 -8.41 -22.69 -28.26
C LEU A 598 -6.95 -23.14 -28.16
N GLN A 599 -6.00 -22.45 -28.76
CA GLN A 599 -4.58 -22.82 -28.65
C GLN A 599 -4.17 -22.93 -27.16
N PRO A 600 -3.45 -23.99 -26.74
CA PRO A 600 -2.78 -25.00 -27.59
C PRO A 600 -3.66 -26.18 -28.04
N TRP A 601 -4.94 -26.23 -27.71
CA TRP A 601 -5.83 -27.33 -28.07
C TRP A 601 -6.32 -27.28 -29.51
N LYS A 602 -6.70 -28.44 -30.01
CA LYS A 602 -7.48 -28.55 -31.25
C LYS A 602 -8.93 -28.82 -30.91
N SER A 603 -9.86 -28.23 -31.67
CA SER A 603 -11.29 -28.50 -31.50
C SER A 603 -11.59 -30.01 -31.58
N GLY A 604 -12.31 -30.52 -30.58
CA GLY A 604 -12.60 -31.96 -30.44
C GLY A 604 -11.48 -32.81 -29.83
N GLU A 605 -10.37 -32.23 -29.46
CA GLU A 605 -9.31 -32.94 -28.73
C GLU A 605 -9.77 -33.32 -27.33
N ALA A 606 -9.41 -34.54 -26.91
CA ALA A 606 -9.69 -34.99 -25.55
C ALA A 606 -8.73 -34.31 -24.55
N VAL A 607 -9.26 -33.55 -23.63
CA VAL A 607 -8.52 -32.85 -22.55
C VAL A 607 -9.02 -33.29 -21.18
N ILE A 608 -8.17 -33.17 -20.17
CA ILE A 608 -8.45 -33.65 -18.81
C ILE A 608 -8.66 -32.47 -17.88
N LEU A 609 -9.84 -32.46 -17.26
CA LEU A 609 -10.15 -31.60 -16.12
C LEU A 609 -10.16 -32.46 -14.87
N GLU A 610 -9.72 -31.93 -13.75
CA GLU A 610 -9.71 -32.62 -12.46
C GLU A 610 -10.55 -31.84 -11.45
N VAL A 611 -11.35 -32.55 -10.68
CA VAL A 611 -12.21 -32.02 -9.62
C VAL A 611 -11.94 -32.69 -8.30
N SER A 612 -12.11 -31.98 -7.19
CA SER A 612 -11.91 -32.51 -5.85
C SER A 612 -12.80 -31.78 -4.83
N GLU A 613 -13.14 -32.46 -3.74
CA GLU A 613 -13.73 -31.85 -2.55
C GLU A 613 -12.66 -31.36 -1.56
N ASP A 614 -11.51 -32.06 -1.48
CA ASP A 614 -10.57 -32.00 -0.36
C ASP A 614 -9.10 -31.70 -0.75
N LEU A 615 -8.82 -31.45 -2.04
CA LEU A 615 -7.48 -31.26 -2.61
C LEU A 615 -6.59 -32.51 -2.66
N ASP A 616 -7.01 -33.60 -2.02
CA ASP A 616 -6.24 -34.85 -1.97
C ASP A 616 -6.79 -35.88 -2.98
N ASN A 617 -8.10 -36.05 -3.00
CA ASN A 617 -8.78 -37.00 -3.86
C ASN A 617 -9.25 -36.32 -5.15
N TRP A 618 -8.54 -36.52 -6.25
CA TRP A 618 -8.82 -35.90 -7.54
C TRP A 618 -9.50 -36.89 -8.51
N GLN A 619 -10.73 -36.53 -8.92
CA GLN A 619 -11.42 -37.24 -9.99
C GLN A 619 -11.03 -36.60 -11.35
N ARG A 620 -10.54 -37.43 -12.28
CA ARG A 620 -10.25 -37.02 -13.65
C ARG A 620 -11.48 -37.17 -14.53
N ILE A 621 -11.78 -36.14 -15.28
CA ILE A 621 -12.90 -36.08 -16.24
C ILE A 621 -12.33 -35.75 -17.60
N THR A 622 -12.53 -36.64 -18.56
CA THR A 622 -12.16 -36.39 -19.96
C THR A 622 -13.29 -35.64 -20.65
N ILE A 623 -12.96 -34.51 -21.24
CA ILE A 623 -13.89 -33.67 -22.00
C ILE A 623 -13.32 -33.39 -23.38
N LEU A 624 -14.16 -32.99 -24.31
CA LEU A 624 -13.71 -32.56 -25.64
C LEU A 624 -13.49 -31.04 -25.63
N ALA A 625 -12.31 -30.61 -26.05
CA ALA A 625 -11.98 -29.21 -26.19
C ALA A 625 -12.90 -28.54 -27.22
N ASN A 626 -13.61 -27.52 -26.79
CA ASN A 626 -14.52 -26.75 -27.60
C ASN A 626 -14.65 -25.35 -27.07
N LYS A 627 -15.25 -24.43 -27.84
CA LYS A 627 -15.54 -23.07 -27.43
C LYS A 627 -16.35 -23.03 -26.13
N THR A 628 -17.29 -23.93 -25.95
CA THR A 628 -18.08 -24.12 -24.74
C THR A 628 -17.93 -25.56 -24.29
N MET A 629 -17.27 -25.78 -23.20
CA MET A 629 -17.06 -27.10 -22.61
C MET A 629 -18.10 -27.36 -21.53
N LYS A 630 -18.89 -28.42 -21.70
CA LYS A 630 -19.92 -28.85 -20.76
C LYS A 630 -19.42 -30.08 -20.01
N ILE A 631 -19.19 -29.93 -18.74
CA ILE A 631 -18.69 -30.97 -17.84
C ILE A 631 -19.88 -31.52 -17.05
N LYS A 632 -20.21 -32.79 -17.25
CA LYS A 632 -21.22 -33.48 -16.47
C LYS A 632 -20.62 -33.95 -15.13
N LEU A 633 -21.32 -33.67 -14.06
CA LEU A 633 -20.91 -33.95 -12.68
C LEU A 633 -22.01 -34.73 -11.96
N ASP A 634 -21.64 -35.40 -10.90
CA ASP A 634 -22.56 -36.11 -10.03
C ASP A 634 -22.95 -35.22 -8.83
N PRO A 635 -24.18 -34.73 -8.74
CA PRO A 635 -24.57 -33.83 -7.68
C PRO A 635 -24.56 -34.50 -6.27
N GLU A 636 -24.52 -35.80 -6.21
CA GLU A 636 -24.35 -36.55 -4.94
C GLU A 636 -22.90 -36.53 -4.43
N LYS A 637 -21.95 -36.09 -5.28
CA LYS A 637 -20.53 -35.91 -4.95
C LYS A 637 -20.16 -34.44 -5.06
N PRO A 638 -20.44 -33.65 -4.01
CA PRO A 638 -20.11 -32.22 -4.04
C PRO A 638 -18.63 -31.98 -4.30
N ILE A 639 -18.31 -30.96 -5.09
CA ILE A 639 -16.94 -30.56 -5.37
C ILE A 639 -16.69 -29.15 -4.86
N ARG A 640 -15.46 -28.90 -4.42
CA ARG A 640 -15.03 -27.54 -4.05
C ARG A 640 -13.97 -27.02 -5.02
N TYR A 641 -13.11 -27.87 -5.52
CA TYR A 641 -11.94 -27.47 -6.28
C TYR A 641 -11.96 -28.03 -7.70
N VAL A 642 -11.51 -27.18 -8.64
CA VAL A 642 -11.28 -27.58 -10.03
C VAL A 642 -9.89 -27.14 -10.42
N ARG A 643 -9.14 -28.01 -11.09
CA ARG A 643 -7.91 -27.64 -11.76
C ARG A 643 -7.91 -28.10 -13.22
N PHE A 644 -7.45 -27.21 -14.07
CA PHE A 644 -7.42 -27.41 -15.49
C PHE A 644 -6.10 -26.92 -16.05
N ARG A 645 -5.24 -27.83 -16.48
CA ARG A 645 -3.90 -27.52 -16.97
C ARG A 645 -3.86 -27.54 -18.48
N GLY A 646 -2.94 -26.76 -19.08
CA GLY A 646 -2.79 -26.64 -20.52
C GLY A 646 -3.96 -25.96 -21.21
N THR A 647 -4.71 -25.12 -20.51
CA THR A 647 -5.85 -24.37 -21.05
C THR A 647 -5.42 -23.35 -22.10
N PRO A 648 -6.34 -22.85 -22.93
CA PRO A 648 -6.13 -21.63 -23.68
C PRO A 648 -5.75 -20.44 -22.80
N ASP A 649 -5.16 -19.42 -23.40
CA ASP A 649 -4.65 -18.24 -22.69
C ASP A 649 -5.75 -17.45 -21.95
N LYS A 650 -6.96 -17.47 -22.46
CA LYS A 650 -8.11 -16.71 -21.91
C LYS A 650 -9.30 -17.61 -21.68
N ILE A 651 -9.91 -17.50 -20.53
CA ILE A 651 -11.20 -18.09 -20.18
C ILE A 651 -12.21 -16.96 -20.02
N VAL A 652 -13.35 -17.07 -20.72
CA VAL A 652 -14.38 -16.03 -20.73
C VAL A 652 -15.32 -16.15 -19.55
N GLU A 653 -15.85 -17.36 -19.30
CA GLU A 653 -16.90 -17.53 -18.29
C GLU A 653 -16.85 -18.94 -17.68
N VAL A 654 -17.20 -19.04 -16.41
CA VAL A 654 -17.38 -20.28 -15.68
C VAL A 654 -18.74 -20.27 -14.97
N THR A 655 -19.61 -21.22 -15.29
CA THR A 655 -20.95 -21.30 -14.69
C THR A 655 -21.26 -22.72 -14.23
N GLY A 656 -21.67 -22.90 -13.00
CA GLY A 656 -22.18 -24.18 -12.46
C GLY A 656 -23.70 -24.20 -12.48
N TYR A 657 -24.27 -25.39 -12.67
CA TYR A 657 -25.71 -25.62 -12.69
C TYR A 657 -26.09 -26.78 -11.78
N LEU A 658 -27.28 -26.67 -11.20
CA LEU A 658 -27.96 -27.75 -10.49
C LEU A 658 -29.41 -27.78 -10.93
N ASN A 659 -29.86 -28.92 -11.51
CA ASN A 659 -31.20 -29.08 -12.05
C ASN A 659 -31.58 -27.96 -13.06
N GLY A 660 -30.63 -27.59 -13.91
CA GLY A 660 -30.79 -26.56 -14.94
C GLY A 660 -30.85 -25.12 -14.41
N LYS A 661 -30.61 -24.88 -13.13
CA LYS A 661 -30.56 -23.54 -12.54
C LYS A 661 -29.09 -23.15 -12.30
N PRO A 662 -28.68 -21.92 -12.67
CA PRO A 662 -27.33 -21.45 -12.40
C PRO A 662 -27.12 -21.26 -10.90
N LEU A 663 -25.93 -21.61 -10.44
CA LEU A 663 -25.51 -21.46 -9.06
C LEU A 663 -25.03 -20.03 -8.80
N ASP A 664 -25.13 -19.60 -7.54
CA ASP A 664 -24.52 -18.35 -7.08
C ASP A 664 -22.98 -18.49 -7.10
N ARG A 665 -22.31 -17.55 -7.75
CA ARG A 665 -20.87 -17.53 -7.97
C ARG A 665 -20.18 -16.36 -7.24
N SER A 666 -20.90 -15.60 -6.42
CA SER A 666 -20.43 -14.39 -5.77
C SER A 666 -19.18 -14.60 -4.91
N GLU A 667 -19.06 -15.80 -4.31
CA GLU A 667 -17.90 -16.19 -3.49
C GLU A 667 -16.84 -16.99 -4.25
N TRP A 668 -17.10 -17.37 -5.50
CA TRP A 668 -16.18 -18.19 -6.26
C TRP A 668 -14.89 -17.45 -6.56
N ARG A 669 -13.80 -18.19 -6.58
CA ARG A 669 -12.46 -17.67 -6.91
C ARG A 669 -11.84 -18.45 -8.04
N GLY A 670 -11.09 -17.75 -8.87
CA GLY A 670 -10.19 -18.32 -9.83
C GLY A 670 -8.74 -18.01 -9.49
N SER A 671 -7.83 -18.80 -10.02
CA SER A 671 -6.40 -18.55 -9.98
C SER A 671 -5.75 -19.05 -11.26
N ASN A 672 -4.71 -18.38 -11.68
CA ASN A 672 -3.84 -18.80 -12.79
C ASN A 672 -2.45 -19.21 -12.28
N LEU A 673 -2.32 -19.50 -11.01
CA LEU A 673 -1.05 -19.90 -10.43
C LEU A 673 -0.65 -21.29 -10.88
N PHE A 674 0.64 -21.43 -11.10
CA PHE A 674 1.23 -22.70 -11.55
C PHE A 674 1.69 -23.53 -10.36
N SER A 675 1.36 -24.83 -10.35
CA SER A 675 1.88 -25.77 -9.37
C SER A 675 3.22 -26.33 -9.80
N ALA A 676 4.22 -26.20 -8.98
CA ALA A 676 5.54 -26.81 -9.15
C ALA A 676 5.73 -28.09 -8.33
N PHE A 677 4.70 -28.59 -7.62
CA PHE A 677 4.82 -29.69 -6.67
C PHE A 677 5.39 -30.96 -7.29
N ASP A 678 5.05 -31.26 -8.52
CA ASP A 678 5.58 -32.44 -9.21
C ASP A 678 7.11 -32.41 -9.38
N ARG A 679 7.71 -31.23 -9.30
CA ARG A 679 9.16 -30.99 -9.45
C ARG A 679 9.85 -30.71 -8.14
N ILE A 680 9.15 -30.03 -7.23
CA ILE A 680 9.64 -29.57 -5.95
C ILE A 680 8.92 -30.35 -4.89
N LYS A 681 9.66 -31.22 -4.20
CA LYS A 681 9.11 -32.07 -3.14
C LYS A 681 9.56 -31.52 -1.79
N PRO A 682 8.70 -31.58 -0.75
CA PRO A 682 9.11 -31.25 0.60
C PRO A 682 10.18 -32.19 1.08
N VAL A 683 11.14 -31.65 1.80
CA VAL A 683 12.25 -32.42 2.43
C VAL A 683 12.24 -32.33 3.94
N LYS A 684 11.46 -31.38 4.49
CA LYS A 684 11.24 -31.17 5.92
C LYS A 684 9.81 -30.72 6.15
N ALA A 685 9.31 -30.97 7.33
CA ALA A 685 8.02 -30.44 7.77
C ALA A 685 8.07 -30.03 9.23
N TRP A 686 7.23 -29.07 9.59
CA TRP A 686 6.98 -28.64 10.96
C TRP A 686 5.48 -28.56 11.16
N SER A 687 5.02 -28.83 12.38
CA SER A 687 3.61 -28.70 12.71
C SER A 687 3.40 -28.22 14.14
N ALA A 688 2.20 -27.68 14.36
CA ALA A 688 1.63 -27.39 15.66
C ALA A 688 0.10 -27.55 15.57
N ALA A 689 -0.54 -27.98 16.63
CA ALA A 689 -1.99 -28.00 16.75
C ALA A 689 -2.47 -26.92 17.71
N THR A 690 -3.63 -26.33 17.43
CA THR A 690 -4.24 -25.32 18.28
C THR A 690 -5.76 -25.34 18.13
N THR A 691 -6.45 -24.71 19.10
CA THR A 691 -7.86 -24.37 18.99
C THR A 691 -8.02 -22.88 19.25
N ILE A 692 -8.74 -22.18 18.39
CA ILE A 692 -9.02 -20.75 18.53
C ILE A 692 -10.48 -20.61 18.93
N ASN A 693 -10.72 -20.13 20.15
CA ASN A 693 -12.05 -20.08 20.76
C ASN A 693 -12.82 -18.80 20.45
N GLU A 694 -12.17 -17.84 19.79
CA GLU A 694 -12.80 -16.59 19.38
C GLU A 694 -12.20 -16.10 18.08
N ILE A 695 -13.01 -16.04 17.02
CA ILE A 695 -12.62 -15.58 15.68
C ILE A 695 -13.47 -14.36 15.33
N HIS A 696 -12.79 -13.24 15.03
CA HIS A 696 -13.39 -12.00 14.59
C HIS A 696 -13.28 -11.85 13.07
N THR A 697 -14.12 -11.00 12.50
CA THR A 697 -13.97 -10.60 11.10
C THR A 697 -12.60 -9.97 10.88
N GLY A 698 -11.84 -10.46 9.91
CA GLY A 698 -10.47 -10.03 9.66
C GLY A 698 -9.41 -10.74 10.50
N SER A 699 -9.78 -11.83 11.21
CA SER A 699 -8.81 -12.70 11.88
C SER A 699 -7.99 -13.50 10.89
N TYR A 700 -6.70 -13.57 11.14
CA TYR A 700 -5.73 -14.35 10.39
C TYR A 700 -4.85 -15.18 11.32
N LEU A 701 -4.50 -16.37 10.85
CA LEU A 701 -3.35 -17.09 11.32
C LEU A 701 -2.12 -16.61 10.50
N ALA A 702 -1.23 -15.86 11.12
CA ALA A 702 0.01 -15.41 10.50
C ALA A 702 1.11 -16.43 10.80
N VAL A 703 1.54 -17.17 9.79
CA VAL A 703 2.65 -18.13 9.91
C VAL A 703 3.92 -17.46 9.43
N ALA A 704 4.75 -17.06 10.38
CA ALA A 704 6.02 -16.39 10.13
C ALA A 704 7.15 -17.40 9.96
N LEU A 705 7.89 -17.27 8.88
CA LEU A 705 9.08 -18.05 8.56
C LEU A 705 10.30 -17.14 8.69
N GLU A 706 10.77 -16.95 9.92
CA GLU A 706 11.90 -16.07 10.19
C GLU A 706 13.23 -16.79 9.94
N GLY A 707 14.02 -16.26 9.01
CA GLY A 707 15.30 -16.83 8.60
C GLY A 707 15.34 -17.22 7.13
N GLU A 708 16.41 -17.85 6.71
CA GLU A 708 16.62 -18.28 5.33
C GLU A 708 15.82 -19.54 5.01
N HIS A 709 15.15 -19.55 3.87
CA HIS A 709 14.38 -20.70 3.36
C HIS A 709 14.58 -20.98 1.88
N GLY A 710 15.39 -20.18 1.17
CA GLY A 710 15.62 -20.30 -0.26
C GLY A 710 14.45 -19.82 -1.12
N ILE A 711 14.68 -19.67 -2.42
CA ILE A 711 13.72 -19.08 -3.38
C ILE A 711 12.45 -19.93 -3.51
N GLU A 712 12.57 -21.24 -3.60
CA GLU A 712 11.42 -22.15 -3.63
C GLU A 712 10.89 -22.47 -2.22
N GLY A 713 11.59 -22.08 -1.26
CA GLY A 713 11.40 -21.83 0.13
C GLY A 713 10.64 -22.83 0.94
N ALA A 714 9.55 -22.33 1.47
CA ALA A 714 8.66 -23.09 2.33
C ALA A 714 7.22 -22.66 2.09
N TYR A 715 6.28 -23.53 2.42
CA TYR A 715 4.85 -23.26 2.25
C TYR A 715 4.13 -23.57 3.56
N ALA A 716 3.23 -22.67 3.97
CA ALA A 716 2.38 -22.86 5.14
C ALA A 716 0.94 -23.16 4.72
N ALA A 717 0.36 -24.16 5.32
CA ALA A 717 -1.04 -24.56 5.13
C ALA A 717 -1.65 -24.97 6.48
N ILE A 718 -2.97 -25.11 6.53
CA ILE A 718 -3.68 -25.62 7.70
C ILE A 718 -4.60 -26.78 7.35
N ARG A 719 -4.85 -27.62 8.33
CA ARG A 719 -6.01 -28.52 8.37
C ARG A 719 -6.97 -28.04 9.45
N VAL A 720 -8.26 -28.17 9.19
CA VAL A 720 -9.31 -27.96 10.16
C VAL A 720 -10.06 -29.28 10.30
N ASP A 721 -10.14 -29.83 11.50
CA ASP A 721 -10.68 -31.16 11.75
C ASP A 721 -10.09 -32.22 10.81
N GLY A 722 -8.75 -32.19 10.60
CA GLY A 722 -8.00 -33.11 9.78
C GLY A 722 -8.08 -32.90 8.26
N LYS A 723 -8.88 -31.93 7.76
CA LYS A 723 -9.03 -31.66 6.31
C LYS A 723 -8.20 -30.45 5.89
N PRO A 724 -7.40 -30.53 4.81
CA PRO A 724 -6.71 -29.38 4.25
C PRO A 724 -7.69 -28.27 3.88
N VAL A 725 -7.35 -27.04 4.21
CA VAL A 725 -8.14 -25.85 3.88
C VAL A 725 -7.30 -24.92 3.03
N GLY A 726 -7.75 -24.66 1.82
CA GLY A 726 -7.13 -23.68 0.94
C GLY A 726 -7.37 -22.29 1.49
N ALA A 727 -6.33 -21.55 1.79
CA ALA A 727 -6.57 -20.40 2.61
C ALA A 727 -5.66 -19.19 2.52
N SER A 728 -4.45 -19.30 2.02
CA SER A 728 -3.58 -18.12 2.07
C SER A 728 -4.09 -16.97 1.21
N ASP A 729 -4.43 -15.84 1.81
CA ASP A 729 -4.78 -14.62 1.08
C ASP A 729 -3.58 -14.06 0.34
N ARG A 730 -2.38 -14.31 0.87
CA ARG A 730 -1.13 -13.77 0.37
C ARG A 730 -0.05 -14.83 0.43
N SER A 731 0.67 -14.96 -0.64
CA SER A 731 1.79 -15.89 -0.72
C SER A 731 2.98 -15.24 -1.42
N PRO A 732 4.17 -15.34 -0.84
CA PRO A 732 5.33 -14.60 -1.32
C PRO A 732 5.88 -15.04 -2.67
N SER A 733 5.53 -16.22 -3.16
CA SER A 733 6.15 -16.79 -4.36
C SER A 733 5.37 -16.57 -5.65
N TYR A 734 4.31 -15.78 -5.64
CA TYR A 734 3.41 -15.69 -6.79
C TYR A 734 3.41 -14.31 -7.44
N PRO A 735 3.38 -14.23 -8.79
CA PRO A 735 3.24 -12.97 -9.49
C PRO A 735 1.88 -12.34 -9.18
N VAL A 736 1.85 -11.02 -9.09
CA VAL A 736 0.66 -10.29 -8.66
C VAL A 736 -0.23 -9.89 -9.82
N ASN A 737 0.35 -9.60 -10.95
CA ASN A 737 -0.39 -9.32 -12.20
C ASN A 737 0.50 -9.58 -13.43
N PRO A 738 -0.09 -9.63 -14.66
CA PRO A 738 0.67 -9.95 -15.87
C PRO A 738 1.69 -8.90 -16.27
N TRP A 739 1.64 -7.70 -15.74
CA TRP A 739 2.67 -6.69 -16.02
C TRP A 739 3.84 -6.74 -15.08
N GLU A 740 3.65 -7.39 -13.94
CA GLU A 740 4.71 -7.39 -12.96
C GLU A 740 5.89 -8.14 -13.48
N TYR A 741 7.02 -7.51 -13.29
CA TYR A 741 8.28 -8.20 -13.35
C TYR A 741 8.19 -9.42 -12.44
N PRO A 742 8.78 -10.53 -12.84
CA PRO A 742 8.79 -11.70 -11.99
C PRO A 742 9.29 -11.28 -10.62
N VAL A 743 8.48 -11.56 -9.66
CA VAL A 743 8.86 -11.40 -8.27
C VAL A 743 10.09 -12.25 -8.06
N VAL A 744 11.20 -11.61 -7.80
CA VAL A 744 12.33 -12.34 -7.21
C VAL A 744 11.84 -12.71 -5.83
N ALA A 745 11.50 -13.96 -5.63
CA ALA A 745 11.09 -14.45 -4.35
C ALA A 745 12.19 -14.09 -3.34
N VAL A 746 11.79 -13.41 -2.27
CA VAL A 746 12.69 -13.15 -1.17
C VAL A 746 13.03 -14.50 -0.55
N ASN A 747 14.29 -14.77 -0.27
CA ASN A 747 14.75 -16.07 0.23
C ASN A 747 14.72 -16.18 1.77
N SER A 748 14.10 -15.22 2.45
CA SER A 748 14.04 -15.18 3.91
C SER A 748 12.85 -14.36 4.43
N HIS A 749 12.47 -14.61 5.66
CA HIS A 749 11.46 -13.82 6.41
C HIS A 749 10.08 -13.74 5.75
N TYR A 750 9.54 -14.86 5.27
CA TYR A 750 8.19 -14.92 4.73
C TYR A 750 7.13 -14.98 5.81
N THR A 751 5.95 -14.48 5.50
CA THR A 751 4.75 -14.61 6.32
C THR A 751 3.58 -15.06 5.45
N TYR A 752 2.91 -16.10 5.89
CA TYR A 752 1.65 -16.57 5.31
C TYR A 752 0.49 -16.05 6.16
N TYR A 753 -0.44 -15.36 5.54
CA TYR A 753 -1.67 -14.91 6.18
C TYR A 753 -2.81 -15.80 5.76
N ILE A 754 -3.24 -16.68 6.67
CA ILE A 754 -4.30 -17.64 6.43
C ILE A 754 -5.58 -17.10 7.08
N PRO A 755 -6.60 -16.70 6.29
CA PRO A 755 -7.85 -16.17 6.85
C PRO A 755 -8.56 -17.20 7.72
N LEU A 756 -9.03 -16.76 8.86
CA LEU A 756 -9.85 -17.56 9.74
C LEU A 756 -11.31 -17.16 9.58
N THR A 757 -12.18 -18.16 9.47
CA THR A 757 -13.62 -17.97 9.32
C THR A 757 -14.35 -18.44 10.58
N LYS A 758 -15.54 -17.89 10.83
CA LYS A 758 -16.29 -18.18 12.08
C LYS A 758 -16.60 -19.66 12.29
N ASP A 759 -16.73 -20.42 11.21
CA ASP A 759 -16.96 -21.86 11.24
C ASP A 759 -15.74 -22.70 11.70
N MET A 760 -14.56 -22.08 11.78
CA MET A 760 -13.34 -22.69 12.33
C MET A 760 -13.23 -22.50 13.84
N GLU A 761 -14.07 -21.68 14.45
CA GLU A 761 -14.03 -21.39 15.89
C GLU A 761 -14.31 -22.66 16.71
N GLY A 762 -13.47 -22.92 17.69
CA GLY A 762 -13.57 -24.09 18.55
C GLY A 762 -13.12 -25.41 17.93
N LYS A 763 -12.72 -25.39 16.63
CA LYS A 763 -12.23 -26.60 15.97
C LYS A 763 -10.72 -26.78 16.17
N GLU A 764 -10.25 -27.99 16.00
CA GLU A 764 -8.83 -28.28 15.94
C GLU A 764 -8.24 -27.72 14.62
N ILE A 765 -7.22 -26.89 14.75
CA ILE A 765 -6.46 -26.33 13.63
C ILE A 765 -5.03 -26.87 13.73
N GLU A 766 -4.65 -27.69 12.77
CA GLU A 766 -3.28 -28.10 12.60
C GLU A 766 -2.58 -27.18 11.61
N ILE A 767 -1.48 -26.57 12.04
CA ILE A 767 -0.67 -25.65 11.25
C ILE A 767 0.53 -26.45 10.74
N ILE A 768 0.79 -26.43 9.45
CA ILE A 768 1.84 -27.23 8.81
C ILE A 768 2.67 -26.31 7.94
N VAL A 769 4.00 -26.45 8.06
CA VAL A 769 4.97 -25.79 7.18
C VAL A 769 5.77 -26.87 6.47
N LEU A 770 5.83 -26.78 5.15
CA LEU A 770 6.59 -27.66 4.29
C LEU A 770 7.84 -26.93 3.78
N GLY A 771 9.03 -27.43 4.15
CA GLY A 771 10.31 -26.96 3.61
C GLY A 771 10.65 -27.69 2.33
N MET A 772 10.84 -26.96 1.23
CA MET A 772 11.01 -27.51 -0.10
C MET A 772 12.49 -27.79 -0.43
N LYS A 773 12.72 -28.75 -1.32
CA LYS A 773 14.06 -29.08 -1.82
C LYS A 773 14.62 -27.91 -2.64
N GLY A 774 15.85 -27.52 -2.39
CA GLY A 774 16.53 -26.42 -3.08
C GLY A 774 16.60 -25.14 -2.28
N GLY A 775 15.97 -25.10 -1.09
CA GLY A 775 16.12 -24.04 -0.09
C GLY A 775 17.05 -24.47 1.05
N GLU A 776 17.95 -23.60 1.47
CA GLU A 776 18.58 -23.75 2.78
C GLU A 776 17.52 -23.43 3.84
N THR A 777 17.12 -24.44 4.58
CA THR A 777 16.04 -24.28 5.58
C THR A 777 16.65 -23.87 6.93
N LYS A 778 17.02 -22.62 7.03
CA LYS A 778 17.46 -21.98 8.29
C LYS A 778 16.40 -21.00 8.76
N PHE A 779 15.21 -21.50 9.07
CA PHE A 779 14.13 -20.68 9.60
C PHE A 779 13.43 -21.36 10.77
N ILE A 780 12.79 -20.57 11.59
CA ILE A 780 11.98 -21.02 12.72
C ILE A 780 10.53 -20.68 12.38
N PRO A 781 9.66 -21.65 12.11
CA PRO A 781 8.25 -21.38 11.89
C PRO A 781 7.57 -21.01 13.20
N THR A 782 6.88 -19.88 13.21
CA THR A 782 6.08 -19.45 14.36
C THR A 782 4.71 -18.99 13.88
N ALA A 783 3.67 -19.35 14.59
CA ALA A 783 2.31 -18.97 14.29
C ALA A 783 1.78 -17.93 15.28
N TYR A 784 1.10 -16.92 14.76
CA TYR A 784 0.43 -15.84 15.49
C TYR A 784 -1.02 -15.77 15.07
N LEU A 785 -1.91 -15.52 16.03
CA LEU A 785 -3.22 -14.99 15.73
C LEU A 785 -3.08 -13.47 15.58
N THR A 786 -3.73 -12.89 14.58
CA THR A 786 -3.82 -11.44 14.41
C THR A 786 -5.15 -11.08 13.76
N CYS A 787 -5.61 -9.85 13.92
CA CYS A 787 -6.86 -9.37 13.35
C CYS A 787 -6.67 -7.98 12.74
N TYR A 788 -7.09 -7.82 11.49
CA TYR A 788 -7.08 -6.52 10.81
C TYR A 788 -8.38 -6.31 10.01
N PRO A 789 -9.11 -5.21 10.29
CA PRO A 789 -8.88 -4.27 11.39
C PRO A 789 -9.04 -4.92 12.75
N ALA A 790 -8.42 -4.37 13.79
CA ALA A 790 -8.58 -4.84 15.15
C ALA A 790 -10.06 -4.80 15.58
N PRO A 791 -10.53 -5.69 16.47
CA PRO A 791 -11.95 -5.83 16.81
C PRO A 791 -12.44 -4.73 17.77
N PHE A 792 -11.97 -3.51 17.59
CA PHE A 792 -12.40 -2.38 18.40
C PHE A 792 -13.84 -1.99 18.12
N LYS A 793 -14.51 -1.52 19.16
CA LYS A 793 -15.81 -0.85 19.09
C LYS A 793 -15.59 0.65 19.02
N LYS A 794 -16.47 1.30 18.27
CA LYS A 794 -16.39 2.73 18.01
C LYS A 794 -17.61 3.44 18.57
N MET A 795 -17.40 4.63 19.12
CA MET A 795 -18.46 5.54 19.59
C MET A 795 -18.17 6.93 19.04
N GLU A 796 -19.15 7.59 18.43
CA GLU A 796 -18.98 8.90 17.81
C GLU A 796 -19.34 10.04 18.77
N LEU A 797 -18.37 10.92 19.03
CA LEU A 797 -18.58 12.19 19.75
C LEU A 797 -18.63 13.35 18.75
N VAL A 798 -19.76 14.04 18.73
CA VAL A 798 -19.99 15.23 17.89
C VAL A 798 -20.02 16.47 18.77
N LEU A 799 -19.20 17.46 18.41
CA LEU A 799 -19.09 18.75 19.10
C LEU A 799 -19.53 19.89 18.18
N LYS A 800 -20.52 20.69 18.63
CA LYS A 800 -21.09 21.80 17.86
C LYS A 800 -20.79 23.15 18.48
#